data_8857eded22d03d2aed5727fadd5f5103
#
_entry.id   8857eded22d03d2aed5727fadd5f5103
#
_cell.length_a   1.000
_cell.length_b   1.000
_cell.length_c   1.000
_cell.angle_alpha   90.00
_cell.angle_beta   90.00
_cell.angle_gamma   90.00
#
_symmetry.space_group_name_H-M   'P 1'
#
loop_
_entity.id
_entity.type
_entity.pdbx_description
1 polymer ?
#
loop_
_entity_poly.entity_id
_entity_poly.type
_entity_poly.pdbx_seq_one_letter_code
_entity_poly.pdbx_strand_id
1 'polypeptide(L)'
;MAYFRARSKFFPDAFFGIASFLLIFSLGFSTAYLNIPKNQKDHFINQDIEKNRQTILLASISEELKPTAFSQKFILETENLIFGKENLKVKGKILLNLKADSSNISVLKPGMQVLVPWIPEEIKPPLNPFQFSYRDYMNRLQVERQINTDMSKIGIRSTEENNLQSYSWKLRERLISDLKEHEFGKDELAVFQALILGQRREISNDLYKNYAAAGAIHILAISGLHIGILLFILNFLLGGLNRFKYGRLIRVILLIALLWSFAILTGLSPSVVRAVSMFSFIAVGLQIKRKTSVMNSLFLSLFILLLINPYYLFQIGFQLSYLAVFSIIVFQPLIYGLFKPNLKVINYLWQLSSVSIAAQIGVIPLSLYYFHQFPGLFLISNLVILPFLGIILAIGIIVIILASVNLLPAFLTKSFDFILSLQNQFIEHIAGIESMIFSNTDISLAQTLSIYLILLGLLFIIRKVTYTRVCFVLVGIFVFQASTFYYQRTIPVNEAIIFHRSTKSVIGTKRNENLNIYSNEDSKNTFLKEYIRERNIQNTKFKEVPEIIDLSNKLTLIVDTIRNYNLKNFHPEILILRNSPKVNLERLINKFSPEQVVADGSNYYYLVKLWRETAKYKKIPFHYTGEKGAYFITKD
;
A
#
# COMPACT_ATOMS: atom_id res chain seq x y z
N MET A 1 -16.00 8.67 -38.93
CA MET A 1 -15.36 8.42 -40.24
C MET A 1 -14.60 7.09 -40.28
N ALA A 2 -13.62 6.84 -39.40
CA ALA A 2 -12.85 5.58 -39.34
C ALA A 2 -13.73 4.32 -39.14
N TYR A 3 -14.77 4.38 -38.31
CA TYR A 3 -15.73 3.28 -38.10
C TYR A 3 -16.53 2.92 -39.34
N PHE A 4 -17.06 3.92 -40.05
CA PHE A 4 -17.82 3.67 -41.28
C PHE A 4 -16.95 3.10 -42.38
N ARG A 5 -15.68 3.56 -42.49
CA ARG A 5 -14.70 3.01 -43.43
C ARG A 5 -14.31 1.57 -43.10
N ALA A 6 -14.15 1.24 -41.81
CA ALA A 6 -13.83 -0.12 -41.33
C ALA A 6 -15.01 -1.10 -41.57
N ARG A 7 -16.26 -0.62 -41.43
CA ARG A 7 -17.47 -1.45 -41.67
C ARG A 7 -17.64 -1.89 -43.12
N SER A 8 -17.08 -1.12 -44.07
CA SER A 8 -17.13 -1.45 -45.50
C SER A 8 -16.03 -2.43 -45.94
N LYS A 9 -15.08 -2.78 -45.07
CA LYS A 9 -13.96 -3.67 -45.38
C LYS A 9 -14.06 -4.98 -44.58
N PHE A 10 -13.66 -6.09 -45.24
CA PHE A 10 -13.66 -7.44 -44.65
C PHE A 10 -12.60 -7.61 -43.55
N PHE A 11 -11.53 -6.80 -43.54
CA PHE A 11 -10.46 -6.80 -42.55
C PHE A 11 -10.34 -5.43 -41.86
N PRO A 12 -10.00 -5.39 -40.56
CA PRO A 12 -9.76 -4.13 -39.86
C PRO A 12 -8.66 -3.33 -40.56
N ASP A 13 -8.96 -2.07 -40.91
CA ASP A 13 -7.99 -1.15 -41.48
C ASP A 13 -7.04 -0.62 -40.41
N ALA A 14 -5.75 -0.50 -40.72
CA ALA A 14 -4.76 0.12 -39.81
C ALA A 14 -5.21 1.51 -39.35
N PHE A 15 -5.90 2.26 -40.21
CA PHE A 15 -6.47 3.56 -39.87
C PHE A 15 -7.48 3.50 -38.71
N PHE A 16 -8.36 2.48 -38.69
CA PHE A 16 -9.28 2.29 -37.57
C PHE A 16 -8.54 2.00 -36.26
N GLY A 17 -7.51 1.16 -36.34
CA GLY A 17 -6.66 0.85 -35.16
C GLY A 17 -5.96 2.09 -34.61
N ILE A 18 -5.33 2.88 -35.47
CA ILE A 18 -4.65 4.13 -35.10
C ILE A 18 -5.65 5.15 -34.52
N ALA A 19 -6.79 5.35 -35.17
CA ALA A 19 -7.82 6.28 -34.71
C ALA A 19 -8.40 5.87 -33.33
N SER A 20 -8.62 4.57 -33.14
CA SER A 20 -9.09 4.03 -31.83
C SER A 20 -8.04 4.22 -30.74
N PHE A 21 -6.77 3.96 -31.06
CA PHE A 21 -5.66 4.19 -30.11
C PHE A 21 -5.55 5.67 -29.73
N LEU A 22 -5.58 6.58 -30.72
CA LEU A 22 -5.53 8.02 -30.46
C LEU A 22 -6.73 8.51 -29.62
N LEU A 23 -7.92 7.97 -29.87
CA LEU A 23 -9.11 8.28 -29.09
C LEU A 23 -8.93 7.84 -27.63
N ILE A 24 -8.53 6.60 -27.39
CA ILE A 24 -8.30 6.07 -26.04
C ILE A 24 -7.20 6.85 -25.32
N PHE A 25 -6.11 7.16 -26.03
CA PHE A 25 -5.01 7.98 -25.51
C PHE A 25 -5.49 9.38 -25.12
N SER A 26 -6.25 10.06 -25.99
CA SER A 26 -6.80 11.39 -25.71
C SER A 26 -7.75 11.39 -24.53
N LEU A 27 -8.62 10.37 -24.41
CA LEU A 27 -9.52 10.20 -23.27
C LEU A 27 -8.73 9.98 -21.98
N GLY A 28 -7.74 9.10 -21.99
CA GLY A 28 -6.87 8.83 -20.84
C GLY A 28 -6.08 10.09 -20.41
N PHE A 29 -5.50 10.81 -21.37
CA PHE A 29 -4.79 12.06 -21.10
C PHE A 29 -5.72 13.12 -20.52
N SER A 30 -6.90 13.33 -21.12
CA SER A 30 -7.88 14.31 -20.63
C SER A 30 -8.34 13.97 -19.21
N THR A 31 -8.64 12.69 -18.95
CA THR A 31 -9.05 12.23 -17.63
C THR A 31 -7.94 12.43 -16.59
N ALA A 32 -6.70 12.09 -16.94
CA ALA A 32 -5.54 12.31 -16.05
C ALA A 32 -5.35 13.80 -15.77
N TYR A 33 -5.40 14.65 -16.81
CA TYR A 33 -5.25 16.10 -16.69
C TYR A 33 -6.32 16.74 -15.77
N LEU A 34 -7.59 16.33 -15.94
CA LEU A 34 -8.71 16.83 -15.13
C LEU A 34 -8.66 16.36 -13.66
N ASN A 35 -8.02 15.21 -13.39
CA ASN A 35 -7.89 14.67 -12.03
C ASN A 35 -6.64 15.18 -11.30
N ILE A 36 -5.73 15.91 -11.95
CA ILE A 36 -4.58 16.53 -11.27
C ILE A 36 -5.09 17.68 -10.38
N PRO A 37 -4.82 17.67 -9.05
CA PRO A 37 -5.32 18.68 -8.11
C PRO A 37 -5.01 20.13 -8.52
N LYS A 38 -3.80 20.36 -9.06
CA LYS A 38 -3.38 21.68 -9.54
C LYS A 38 -4.18 22.23 -10.72
N ASN A 39 -4.85 21.36 -11.48
CA ASN A 39 -5.66 21.75 -12.64
C ASN A 39 -7.14 22.00 -12.26
N GLN A 40 -7.53 21.62 -11.05
CA GLN A 40 -8.91 21.82 -10.56
C GLN A 40 -9.02 23.18 -9.87
N LYS A 41 -9.74 24.11 -10.46
CA LYS A 41 -9.92 25.48 -9.92
C LYS A 41 -10.49 25.48 -8.49
N ASP A 42 -11.38 24.55 -8.18
CA ASP A 42 -12.05 24.44 -6.89
C ASP A 42 -11.18 23.68 -5.84
N HIS A 43 -9.99 23.21 -6.18
CA HIS A 43 -9.16 22.46 -5.25
C HIS A 43 -8.52 23.40 -4.24
N PHE A 44 -8.51 23.02 -2.94
CA PHE A 44 -8.01 23.87 -1.86
C PHE A 44 -6.54 24.31 -2.03
N ILE A 45 -5.73 23.54 -2.79
CA ILE A 45 -4.33 23.88 -3.05
C ILE A 45 -4.17 25.13 -3.91
N ASN A 46 -5.16 25.41 -4.78
CA ASN A 46 -5.14 26.53 -5.71
C ASN A 46 -5.81 27.78 -5.13
N GLN A 47 -6.28 27.71 -3.89
CA GLN A 47 -6.90 28.86 -3.22
C GLN A 47 -5.82 29.66 -2.48
N ASP A 48 -5.75 30.93 -2.81
CA ASP A 48 -4.81 31.87 -2.16
C ASP A 48 -5.43 32.34 -0.82
N ILE A 49 -5.12 31.56 0.23
CA ILE A 49 -5.67 31.80 1.57
C ILE A 49 -4.64 32.59 2.36
N GLU A 50 -4.95 33.82 2.69
CA GLU A 50 -4.10 34.64 3.56
C GLU A 50 -3.82 33.93 4.88
N LYS A 51 -2.56 33.67 5.18
CA LYS A 51 -2.10 32.94 6.38
C LYS A 51 -2.51 33.57 7.72
N ASN A 52 -2.97 34.82 7.71
CA ASN A 52 -3.30 35.59 8.91
C ASN A 52 -4.79 35.58 9.27
N ARG A 53 -5.68 34.98 8.47
CA ARG A 53 -7.11 34.89 8.80
C ARG A 53 -7.40 33.62 9.59
N GLN A 54 -8.21 33.76 10.65
CA GLN A 54 -8.79 32.59 11.33
C GLN A 54 -9.74 31.88 10.38
N THR A 55 -9.20 30.87 9.71
CA THR A 55 -9.93 30.05 8.73
C THR A 55 -10.32 28.73 9.36
N ILE A 56 -11.55 28.32 9.14
CA ILE A 56 -12.08 27.02 9.58
C ILE A 56 -12.41 26.19 8.34
N LEU A 57 -11.94 24.97 8.30
CA LEU A 57 -12.32 23.97 7.30
C LEU A 57 -13.56 23.23 7.77
N LEU A 58 -14.61 23.25 6.94
CA LEU A 58 -15.72 22.31 7.01
C LEU A 58 -15.42 21.14 6.09
N ALA A 59 -15.40 19.94 6.62
CA ALA A 59 -15.11 18.72 5.88
C ALA A 59 -15.90 17.53 6.42
N SER A 60 -16.17 16.55 5.56
CA SER A 60 -16.72 15.25 5.95
C SER A 60 -15.61 14.22 6.14
N ILE A 61 -15.75 13.35 7.14
CA ILE A 61 -14.84 12.24 7.38
C ILE A 61 -15.15 11.14 6.37
N SER A 62 -14.20 10.89 5.45
CA SER A 62 -14.32 9.85 4.42
C SER A 62 -13.89 8.48 4.93
N GLU A 63 -12.74 8.41 5.59
CA GLU A 63 -12.15 7.15 6.03
C GLU A 63 -11.40 7.33 7.34
N GLU A 64 -11.46 6.31 8.20
CA GLU A 64 -10.61 6.21 9.37
C GLU A 64 -9.49 5.22 9.07
N LEU A 65 -8.24 5.67 9.25
CA LEU A 65 -7.04 4.88 9.03
C LEU A 65 -6.62 4.16 10.32
N LYS A 66 -5.71 3.17 10.20
CA LYS A 66 -5.15 2.48 11.36
C LYS A 66 -4.47 3.49 12.29
N PRO A 67 -4.84 3.55 13.59
CA PRO A 67 -4.23 4.47 14.53
C PRO A 67 -2.76 4.12 14.77
N THR A 68 -1.98 5.12 15.18
CA THR A 68 -0.63 4.92 15.72
C THR A 68 -0.67 5.00 17.23
N ALA A 69 0.45 4.69 17.91
CA ALA A 69 0.54 4.84 19.36
C ALA A 69 0.33 6.30 19.84
N PHE A 70 0.48 7.29 18.95
CA PHE A 70 0.47 8.71 19.31
C PHE A 70 -0.66 9.51 18.65
N SER A 71 -1.34 8.94 17.64
CA SER A 71 -2.38 9.66 16.91
C SER A 71 -3.42 8.74 16.28
N GLN A 72 -4.67 9.21 16.27
CA GLN A 72 -5.73 8.71 15.40
C GLN A 72 -5.66 9.46 14.06
N LYS A 73 -5.97 8.77 12.97
CA LYS A 73 -5.81 9.31 11.62
C LYS A 73 -7.10 9.17 10.82
N PHE A 74 -7.50 10.25 10.16
CA PHE A 74 -8.70 10.30 9.33
C PHE A 74 -8.38 10.95 7.99
N ILE A 75 -9.03 10.49 6.93
CA ILE A 75 -9.07 11.20 5.64
C ILE A 75 -10.36 12.03 5.63
N LEU A 76 -10.19 13.33 5.45
CA LEU A 76 -11.29 14.27 5.31
C LEU A 76 -11.49 14.62 3.83
N GLU A 77 -12.73 14.69 3.38
CA GLU A 77 -13.12 15.31 2.11
C GLU A 77 -13.53 16.75 2.40
N THR A 78 -12.83 17.70 1.79
CA THR A 78 -13.04 19.13 2.03
C THR A 78 -14.32 19.61 1.32
N GLU A 79 -15.11 20.45 1.99
CA GLU A 79 -16.35 20.99 1.47
C GLU A 79 -16.27 22.51 1.33
N ASN A 80 -15.99 23.19 2.45
CA ASN A 80 -15.94 24.65 2.49
C ASN A 80 -14.83 25.16 3.40
N LEU A 81 -14.25 26.30 3.01
CA LEU A 81 -13.42 27.12 3.88
C LEU A 81 -14.19 28.35 4.33
N ILE A 82 -14.26 28.54 5.63
CA ILE A 82 -15.07 29.59 6.28
C ILE A 82 -14.12 30.67 6.82
N PHE A 83 -14.30 31.91 6.35
CA PHE A 83 -13.53 33.09 6.76
C PHE A 83 -14.52 34.12 7.35
N GLY A 84 -14.75 34.11 8.63
CA GLY A 84 -15.75 34.96 9.24
C GLY A 84 -17.16 34.73 8.66
N LYS A 85 -17.65 35.62 7.80
CA LYS A 85 -18.96 35.47 7.11
C LYS A 85 -18.84 34.91 5.68
N GLU A 86 -17.66 34.86 5.13
CA GLU A 86 -17.42 34.34 3.77
C GLU A 86 -17.27 32.82 3.81
N ASN A 87 -17.82 32.16 2.79
CA ASN A 87 -17.80 30.72 2.65
C ASN A 87 -17.33 30.34 1.24
N LEU A 88 -16.16 29.75 1.13
CA LEU A 88 -15.57 29.35 -0.14
C LEU A 88 -15.70 27.83 -0.30
N LYS A 89 -16.41 27.38 -1.33
CA LYS A 89 -16.50 25.98 -1.65
C LYS A 89 -15.17 25.46 -2.18
N VAL A 90 -14.66 24.38 -1.56
CA VAL A 90 -13.40 23.74 -1.95
C VAL A 90 -13.55 22.25 -2.06
N LYS A 91 -12.68 21.64 -2.89
CA LYS A 91 -12.59 20.19 -3.07
C LYS A 91 -11.20 19.70 -2.74
N GLY A 92 -11.09 18.43 -2.39
CA GLY A 92 -9.83 17.72 -2.17
C GLY A 92 -9.87 16.84 -0.94
N LYS A 93 -8.79 16.11 -0.72
CA LYS A 93 -8.64 15.24 0.45
C LYS A 93 -7.48 15.73 1.32
N ILE A 94 -7.68 15.67 2.62
CA ILE A 94 -6.68 16.09 3.60
C ILE A 94 -6.58 15.06 4.72
N LEU A 95 -5.38 14.81 5.21
CA LEU A 95 -5.13 13.92 6.34
C LEU A 95 -5.30 14.68 7.65
N LEU A 96 -6.20 14.23 8.50
CA LEU A 96 -6.34 14.72 9.87
C LEU A 96 -5.62 13.77 10.82
N ASN A 97 -4.64 14.29 11.54
CA ASN A 97 -3.97 13.59 12.63
C ASN A 97 -4.43 14.17 13.96
N LEU A 98 -5.14 13.38 14.73
CA LEU A 98 -5.54 13.72 16.08
C LEU A 98 -4.57 13.13 17.09
N LYS A 99 -4.05 13.96 17.98
CA LYS A 99 -3.22 13.49 19.08
C LYS A 99 -4.02 12.51 19.94
N ALA A 100 -3.43 11.34 20.19
CA ALA A 100 -4.05 10.35 21.04
C ALA A 100 -4.07 10.88 22.49
N ASP A 101 -5.26 11.08 23.04
CA ASP A 101 -5.48 11.36 24.43
C ASP A 101 -6.11 10.12 25.07
N SER A 102 -5.58 9.68 26.21
CA SER A 102 -6.01 8.44 26.89
C SER A 102 -7.48 8.44 27.32
N SER A 103 -8.14 9.60 27.29
CA SER A 103 -9.55 9.79 27.67
C SER A 103 -10.54 9.78 26.49
N ASN A 104 -10.08 9.86 25.24
CA ASN A 104 -10.97 10.02 24.08
C ASN A 104 -10.89 8.81 23.14
N ILE A 105 -11.65 7.77 23.43
CA ILE A 105 -12.01 6.71 22.49
C ILE A 105 -12.83 7.35 21.36
N SER A 106 -12.44 7.12 20.14
CA SER A 106 -12.93 7.70 18.88
C SER A 106 -14.39 8.19 18.85
N VAL A 107 -14.58 9.47 19.14
CA VAL A 107 -15.88 10.15 18.95
C VAL A 107 -16.13 10.38 17.45
N LEU A 108 -15.08 10.51 16.64
CA LEU A 108 -15.16 10.79 15.22
C LEU A 108 -15.40 9.52 14.39
N LYS A 109 -16.39 9.59 13.49
CA LYS A 109 -16.84 8.45 12.67
C LYS A 109 -16.94 8.86 11.20
N PRO A 110 -16.67 7.96 10.25
CA PRO A 110 -16.90 8.22 8.82
C PRO A 110 -18.33 8.69 8.55
N GLY A 111 -18.45 9.74 7.72
CA GLY A 111 -19.71 10.41 7.41
C GLY A 111 -20.08 11.56 8.34
N MET A 112 -19.37 11.81 9.42
CA MET A 112 -19.55 13.00 10.24
C MET A 112 -18.94 14.23 9.58
N GLN A 113 -19.60 15.39 9.68
CA GLN A 113 -19.03 16.67 9.33
C GLN A 113 -18.28 17.27 10.53
N VAL A 114 -17.09 17.76 10.26
CA VAL A 114 -16.20 18.35 11.26
C VAL A 114 -15.76 19.75 10.84
N LEU A 115 -15.64 20.62 11.83
CA LEU A 115 -15.06 21.96 11.72
C LEU A 115 -13.64 21.88 12.29
N VAL A 116 -12.64 22.10 11.45
CA VAL A 116 -11.23 21.96 11.83
C VAL A 116 -10.49 23.28 11.55
N PRO A 117 -9.63 23.78 12.44
CA PRO A 117 -8.78 24.92 12.13
C PRO A 117 -7.96 24.68 10.86
N TRP A 118 -7.97 25.63 9.94
CA TRP A 118 -7.22 25.52 8.68
C TRP A 118 -5.74 25.81 8.89
N ILE A 119 -4.98 24.80 9.25
CA ILE A 119 -3.51 24.88 9.41
C ILE A 119 -2.90 23.71 8.62
N PRO A 120 -2.97 23.73 7.27
CA PRO A 120 -2.49 22.64 6.46
C PRO A 120 -0.96 22.62 6.42
N GLU A 121 -0.38 21.47 6.72
CA GLU A 121 1.05 21.20 6.63
C GLU A 121 1.34 20.24 5.47
N GLU A 122 2.57 20.29 4.97
CA GLU A 122 3.04 19.28 4.03
C GLU A 122 3.26 17.95 4.73
N ILE A 123 2.87 16.85 4.08
CA ILE A 123 3.25 15.51 4.52
C ILE A 123 4.76 15.37 4.27
N LYS A 124 5.54 15.19 5.34
CA LYS A 124 7.00 15.14 5.25
C LYS A 124 7.46 13.89 4.49
N PRO A 125 8.50 14.02 3.65
CA PRO A 125 9.15 12.86 3.04
C PRO A 125 9.85 12.02 4.11
N PRO A 126 10.22 10.77 3.80
CA PRO A 126 11.02 9.97 4.71
C PRO A 126 12.38 10.63 4.96
N LEU A 127 12.83 10.59 6.21
CA LEU A 127 14.09 11.19 6.62
C LEU A 127 15.29 10.24 6.48
N ASN A 128 15.05 8.94 6.28
CA ASN A 128 16.11 7.97 6.01
C ASN A 128 16.00 7.43 4.58
N PRO A 129 17.13 7.08 3.96
CA PRO A 129 17.14 6.51 2.62
C PRO A 129 16.39 5.18 2.58
N PHE A 130 15.77 4.89 1.44
CA PHE A 130 15.02 3.66 1.16
C PHE A 130 13.82 3.40 2.10
N GLN A 131 13.57 4.29 3.03
CA GLN A 131 12.40 4.20 3.92
C GLN A 131 11.11 4.42 3.12
N PHE A 132 10.05 3.69 3.50
CA PHE A 132 8.72 3.85 2.90
C PHE A 132 8.27 5.32 2.89
N SER A 133 7.95 5.85 1.72
CA SER A 133 7.48 7.21 1.56
C SER A 133 5.97 7.29 1.82
N TYR A 134 5.62 7.67 3.06
CA TYR A 134 4.21 7.90 3.42
C TYR A 134 3.60 9.06 2.62
N ARG A 135 4.40 10.09 2.28
CA ARG A 135 3.97 11.19 1.42
C ARG A 135 3.53 10.69 0.03
N ASP A 136 4.36 9.86 -0.63
CA ASP A 136 4.05 9.37 -1.96
C ASP A 136 2.86 8.40 -1.94
N TYR A 137 2.73 7.62 -0.86
CA TYR A 137 1.55 6.78 -0.64
C TYR A 137 0.27 7.62 -0.53
N MET A 138 0.27 8.70 0.27
CA MET A 138 -0.87 9.60 0.43
C MET A 138 -1.17 10.37 -0.86
N ASN A 139 -0.15 10.82 -1.59
CA ASN A 139 -0.33 11.49 -2.89
C ASN A 139 -1.04 10.56 -3.92
N ARG A 140 -0.75 9.26 -3.90
CA ARG A 140 -1.47 8.28 -4.74
C ARG A 140 -2.95 8.13 -4.36
N LEU A 141 -3.31 8.45 -3.13
CA LEU A 141 -4.68 8.55 -2.63
C LEU A 141 -5.29 9.95 -2.82
N GLN A 142 -4.57 10.85 -3.50
CA GLN A 142 -4.94 12.27 -3.70
C GLN A 142 -5.03 13.07 -2.38
N VAL A 143 -4.25 12.68 -1.37
CA VAL A 143 -4.12 13.38 -0.09
C VAL A 143 -2.76 14.09 -0.08
N GLU A 144 -2.76 15.42 -0.26
CA GLU A 144 -1.51 16.19 -0.44
C GLU A 144 -1.08 16.97 0.81
N ARG A 145 -2.00 17.20 1.74
CA ARG A 145 -1.75 17.96 2.96
C ARG A 145 -2.26 17.22 4.19
N GLN A 146 -1.74 17.60 5.35
CA GLN A 146 -2.20 17.11 6.64
C GLN A 146 -2.50 18.25 7.60
N ILE A 147 -3.41 18.01 8.55
CA ILE A 147 -3.66 18.88 9.69
C ILE A 147 -3.38 18.09 10.95
N ASN A 148 -2.51 18.62 11.81
CA ASN A 148 -2.23 18.08 13.13
C ASN A 148 -2.93 18.93 14.17
N THR A 149 -3.85 18.35 14.94
CA THR A 149 -4.64 19.08 15.93
C THR A 149 -5.06 18.20 17.11
N ASP A 150 -5.58 18.81 18.14
CA ASP A 150 -6.15 18.14 19.31
C ASP A 150 -7.69 18.11 19.20
N MET A 151 -8.33 17.13 19.82
CA MET A 151 -9.80 16.98 19.78
C MET A 151 -10.55 18.21 20.31
N SER A 152 -9.98 18.93 21.28
CA SER A 152 -10.55 20.17 21.86
C SER A 152 -10.74 21.31 20.86
N LYS A 153 -10.05 21.25 19.70
CA LYS A 153 -10.11 22.28 18.65
C LYS A 153 -11.03 21.88 17.49
N ILE A 154 -11.68 20.73 17.58
CA ILE A 154 -12.57 20.22 16.53
C ILE A 154 -14.02 20.46 16.95
N GLY A 155 -14.77 21.16 16.12
CA GLY A 155 -16.21 21.24 16.22
C GLY A 155 -16.85 20.05 15.47
N ILE A 156 -17.76 19.35 16.12
CA ILE A 156 -18.56 18.30 15.47
C ILE A 156 -19.89 18.95 15.09
N ARG A 157 -20.19 18.94 13.80
CA ARG A 157 -21.49 19.35 13.30
C ARG A 157 -22.38 18.11 13.23
N SER A 158 -23.46 18.10 14.01
CA SER A 158 -24.37 16.95 14.15
C SER A 158 -25.29 16.70 12.95
N THR A 159 -25.04 17.30 11.80
CA THR A 159 -25.75 16.96 10.58
C THR A 159 -25.27 15.58 10.15
N GLU A 160 -26.07 14.57 10.47
CA GLU A 160 -25.97 13.28 9.83
C GLU A 160 -26.24 13.47 8.34
N GLU A 161 -25.19 13.67 7.55
CA GLU A 161 -25.36 13.52 6.11
C GLU A 161 -25.78 12.08 5.87
N ASN A 162 -26.96 11.91 5.28
CA ASN A 162 -27.42 10.64 4.74
C ASN A 162 -26.61 10.28 3.49
N ASN A 163 -25.28 10.27 3.63
CA ASN A 163 -24.36 9.85 2.61
C ASN A 163 -24.30 8.31 2.61
N LEU A 164 -24.26 7.73 1.43
CA LEU A 164 -24.18 6.27 1.23
C LEU A 164 -23.04 5.64 2.05
N GLN A 165 -21.94 6.37 2.21
CA GLN A 165 -20.76 5.98 2.95
C GLN A 165 -21.01 5.94 4.47
N SER A 166 -21.72 6.93 5.00
CA SER A 166 -22.15 6.97 6.40
C SER A 166 -23.11 5.83 6.73
N TYR A 167 -24.08 5.57 5.84
CA TYR A 167 -25.00 4.45 6.01
C TYR A 167 -24.29 3.11 6.02
N SER A 168 -23.38 2.89 5.06
CA SER A 168 -22.56 1.69 4.98
C SER A 168 -21.70 1.48 6.23
N TRP A 169 -21.10 2.57 6.73
CA TRP A 169 -20.29 2.52 7.96
C TRP A 169 -21.16 2.17 9.18
N LYS A 170 -22.32 2.83 9.37
CA LYS A 170 -23.26 2.55 10.46
C LYS A 170 -23.73 1.10 10.44
N LEU A 171 -24.09 0.59 9.25
CA LEU A 171 -24.53 -0.80 9.10
C LEU A 171 -23.40 -1.77 9.48
N ARG A 172 -22.18 -1.50 9.02
CA ARG A 172 -21.01 -2.33 9.34
C ARG A 172 -20.71 -2.34 10.84
N GLU A 173 -20.68 -1.17 11.49
CA GLU A 173 -20.42 -1.08 12.93
C GLU A 173 -21.51 -1.77 13.75
N ARG A 174 -22.77 -1.67 13.33
CA ARG A 174 -23.88 -2.41 13.96
C ARG A 174 -23.64 -3.93 13.86
N LEU A 175 -23.34 -4.42 12.65
CA LEU A 175 -23.04 -5.84 12.45
C LEU A 175 -21.83 -6.32 13.26
N ILE A 176 -20.80 -5.48 13.39
CA ILE A 176 -19.63 -5.78 14.23
C ILE A 176 -20.02 -5.79 15.72
N SER A 177 -20.85 -4.84 16.16
CA SER A 177 -21.35 -4.81 17.53
C SER A 177 -22.15 -6.06 17.86
N ASP A 178 -23.09 -6.42 16.97
CA ASP A 178 -23.91 -7.61 17.13
C ASP A 178 -23.04 -8.89 17.24
N LEU A 179 -21.96 -8.98 16.43
CA LEU A 179 -21.02 -10.09 16.49
C LEU A 179 -20.18 -10.11 17.77
N LYS A 180 -19.82 -8.94 18.32
CA LYS A 180 -19.06 -8.84 19.59
C LYS A 180 -19.83 -9.30 20.83
N GLU A 181 -21.15 -9.33 20.75
CA GLU A 181 -22.00 -9.87 21.82
C GLU A 181 -21.93 -11.41 21.93
N HIS A 182 -21.36 -12.07 20.92
CA HIS A 182 -21.21 -13.52 20.88
C HIS A 182 -19.78 -13.94 21.21
N GLU A 183 -19.60 -15.17 21.76
CA GLU A 183 -18.32 -15.72 22.19
C GLU A 183 -17.44 -16.16 21.01
N PHE A 184 -16.81 -15.19 20.33
CA PHE A 184 -15.73 -15.42 19.35
C PHE A 184 -14.37 -15.18 19.97
N GLY A 185 -13.36 -15.95 19.54
CA GLY A 185 -11.97 -15.64 19.81
C GLY A 185 -11.56 -14.28 19.17
N LYS A 186 -10.62 -13.56 19.80
CA LYS A 186 -10.24 -12.22 19.35
C LYS A 186 -9.68 -12.20 17.94
N ASP A 187 -8.77 -13.12 17.62
CA ASP A 187 -8.14 -13.20 16.30
C ASP A 187 -9.11 -13.82 15.27
N GLU A 188 -9.96 -14.76 15.67
CA GLU A 188 -11.02 -15.35 14.85
C GLU A 188 -12.04 -14.30 14.41
N LEU A 189 -12.49 -13.47 15.35
CA LEU A 189 -13.42 -12.38 15.05
C LEU A 189 -12.75 -11.33 14.13
N ALA A 190 -11.47 -11.02 14.34
CA ALA A 190 -10.74 -10.10 13.48
C ALA A 190 -10.62 -10.63 12.03
N VAL A 191 -10.33 -11.93 11.87
CA VAL A 191 -10.31 -12.60 10.56
C VAL A 191 -11.70 -12.62 9.92
N PHE A 192 -12.73 -12.94 10.68
CA PHE A 192 -14.13 -12.93 10.22
C PHE A 192 -14.54 -11.55 9.68
N GLN A 193 -14.27 -10.49 10.45
CA GLN A 193 -14.54 -9.10 10.03
C GLN A 193 -13.77 -8.72 8.75
N ALA A 194 -12.52 -9.16 8.62
CA ALA A 194 -11.72 -8.90 7.44
C ALA A 194 -12.25 -9.61 6.20
N LEU A 195 -12.64 -10.89 6.32
CA LEU A 195 -13.09 -11.73 5.21
C LEU A 195 -14.44 -11.31 4.64
N ILE A 196 -15.37 -10.86 5.47
CA ILE A 196 -16.77 -10.64 5.06
C ILE A 196 -17.14 -9.16 5.09
N LEU A 197 -16.71 -8.41 6.11
CA LEU A 197 -17.03 -6.99 6.25
C LEU A 197 -15.93 -6.06 5.71
N GLY A 198 -14.78 -6.61 5.32
CA GLY A 198 -13.64 -5.83 4.82
C GLY A 198 -12.91 -5.02 5.88
N GLN A 199 -13.21 -5.22 7.18
CA GLN A 199 -12.63 -4.46 8.28
C GLN A 199 -11.38 -5.16 8.81
N ARG A 200 -10.22 -4.48 8.75
CA ARG A 200 -8.90 -5.04 9.14
C ARG A 200 -8.27 -4.37 10.35
N ARG A 201 -8.98 -3.47 11.02
CA ARG A 201 -8.41 -2.69 12.13
C ARG A 201 -8.00 -3.55 13.32
N GLU A 202 -8.81 -4.57 13.61
CA GLU A 202 -8.63 -5.48 14.74
C GLU A 202 -7.56 -6.55 14.50
N ILE A 203 -7.05 -6.69 13.26
CA ILE A 203 -6.00 -7.68 12.94
C ILE A 203 -4.71 -7.29 13.68
N SER A 204 -4.23 -8.20 14.55
CA SER A 204 -2.97 -8.05 15.26
C SER A 204 -1.78 -8.02 14.30
N ASN A 205 -0.69 -7.37 14.70
CA ASN A 205 0.50 -7.30 13.85
C ASN A 205 1.13 -8.68 13.62
N ASP A 206 1.01 -9.58 14.58
CA ASP A 206 1.59 -10.91 14.49
C ASP A 206 0.74 -11.81 13.58
N LEU A 207 -0.59 -11.75 13.72
CA LEU A 207 -1.50 -12.41 12.78
C LEU A 207 -1.27 -11.93 11.33
N TYR A 208 -1.11 -10.62 11.13
CA TYR A 208 -0.79 -10.05 9.82
C TYR A 208 0.52 -10.59 9.26
N LYS A 209 1.58 -10.66 10.07
CA LYS A 209 2.88 -11.23 9.67
C LYS A 209 2.77 -12.71 9.30
N ASN A 210 2.03 -13.51 10.09
CA ASN A 210 1.82 -14.93 9.83
C ASN A 210 1.14 -15.14 8.47
N TYR A 211 0.07 -14.40 8.18
CA TYR A 211 -0.60 -14.48 6.87
C TYR A 211 0.30 -14.01 5.72
N ALA A 212 1.15 -13.01 5.95
CA ALA A 212 2.11 -12.56 4.94
C ALA A 212 3.19 -13.61 4.66
N ALA A 213 3.75 -14.21 5.71
CA ALA A 213 4.77 -15.26 5.65
C ALA A 213 4.25 -16.54 4.97
N ALA A 214 3.00 -16.92 5.24
CA ALA A 214 2.34 -18.05 4.59
C ALA A 214 1.89 -17.77 3.13
N GLY A 215 2.02 -16.52 2.63
CA GLY A 215 1.55 -16.12 1.30
C GLY A 215 0.03 -15.97 1.17
N ALA A 216 -0.67 -15.93 2.30
CA ALA A 216 -2.13 -15.88 2.39
C ALA A 216 -2.70 -14.50 2.72
N ILE A 217 -1.88 -13.44 2.71
CA ILE A 217 -2.31 -12.06 3.03
C ILE A 217 -3.45 -11.56 2.14
N HIS A 218 -3.50 -12.03 0.88
CA HIS A 218 -4.55 -11.71 -0.08
C HIS A 218 -5.92 -12.26 0.32
N ILE A 219 -5.98 -13.23 1.25
CA ILE A 219 -7.21 -13.80 1.81
C ILE A 219 -7.80 -12.83 2.84
N LEU A 220 -6.98 -12.19 3.69
CA LEU A 220 -7.44 -11.14 4.62
C LEU A 220 -7.96 -9.88 3.90
N ALA A 221 -7.72 -9.78 2.60
CA ALA A 221 -8.31 -8.76 1.74
C ALA A 221 -9.44 -9.37 0.95
N ILE A 222 -10.62 -8.74 0.94
CA ILE A 222 -11.68 -9.18 0.05
C ILE A 222 -11.16 -9.12 -1.39
N SER A 223 -11.10 -10.30 -2.01
CA SER A 223 -10.51 -10.51 -3.33
C SER A 223 -11.56 -10.77 -4.41
N GLY A 224 -11.12 -10.81 -5.67
CA GLY A 224 -11.99 -11.23 -6.77
C GLY A 224 -12.59 -12.62 -6.59
N LEU A 225 -11.90 -13.53 -5.88
CA LEU A 225 -12.41 -14.86 -5.56
C LEU A 225 -13.60 -14.80 -4.60
N HIS A 226 -13.54 -13.94 -3.57
CA HIS A 226 -14.66 -13.73 -2.65
C HIS A 226 -15.91 -13.26 -3.40
N ILE A 227 -15.76 -12.30 -4.30
CA ILE A 227 -16.86 -11.79 -5.13
C ILE A 227 -17.37 -12.87 -6.10
N GLY A 228 -16.46 -13.69 -6.64
CA GLY A 228 -16.83 -14.83 -7.49
C GLY A 228 -17.65 -15.88 -6.73
N ILE A 229 -17.26 -16.22 -5.50
CA ILE A 229 -17.99 -17.13 -4.62
C ILE A 229 -19.35 -16.53 -4.25
N LEU A 230 -19.38 -15.25 -3.87
CA LEU A 230 -20.63 -14.54 -3.59
C LEU A 230 -21.57 -14.55 -4.80
N LEU A 231 -21.05 -14.24 -5.99
CA LEU A 231 -21.82 -14.34 -7.24
C LEU A 231 -22.38 -15.76 -7.44
N PHE A 232 -21.59 -16.80 -7.19
CA PHE A 232 -22.05 -18.18 -7.31
C PHE A 232 -23.19 -18.48 -6.33
N ILE A 233 -23.06 -18.10 -5.06
CA ILE A 233 -24.11 -18.26 -4.03
C ILE A 233 -25.38 -17.51 -4.43
N LEU A 234 -25.27 -16.23 -4.79
CA LEU A 234 -26.40 -15.41 -5.22
C LEU A 234 -27.06 -15.96 -6.49
N ASN A 235 -26.26 -16.43 -7.44
CA ASN A 235 -26.74 -17.01 -8.68
C ASN A 235 -27.52 -18.32 -8.42
N PHE A 236 -27.11 -19.11 -7.43
CA PHE A 236 -27.83 -20.32 -6.98
C PHE A 236 -29.15 -19.92 -6.31
N LEU A 237 -29.14 -19.00 -5.35
CA LEU A 237 -30.34 -18.56 -4.63
C LEU A 237 -31.39 -17.94 -5.55
N LEU A 238 -30.95 -17.11 -6.51
CA LEU A 238 -31.84 -16.44 -7.46
C LEU A 238 -32.22 -17.32 -8.67
N GLY A 239 -31.76 -18.56 -8.70
CA GLY A 239 -32.03 -19.50 -9.81
C GLY A 239 -33.52 -19.76 -10.09
N GLY A 240 -34.36 -19.74 -9.04
CA GLY A 240 -35.79 -19.88 -9.15
C GLY A 240 -36.51 -18.82 -9.97
N LEU A 241 -35.93 -17.61 -10.06
CA LEU A 241 -36.47 -16.50 -10.84
C LEU A 241 -36.55 -16.79 -12.34
N ASN A 242 -35.73 -17.72 -12.86
CA ASN A 242 -35.77 -18.11 -14.28
C ASN A 242 -37.11 -18.70 -14.75
N ARG A 243 -37.99 -19.08 -13.80
CA ARG A 243 -39.33 -19.61 -14.11
C ARG A 243 -40.30 -18.52 -14.57
N PHE A 244 -40.03 -17.25 -14.29
CA PHE A 244 -40.90 -16.13 -14.64
C PHE A 244 -40.57 -15.55 -16.02
N LYS A 245 -41.55 -14.94 -16.71
CA LYS A 245 -41.43 -14.38 -18.08
C LYS A 245 -40.25 -13.42 -18.26
N TYR A 246 -39.96 -12.55 -17.26
CA TYR A 246 -38.85 -11.63 -17.26
C TYR A 246 -37.76 -12.04 -16.24
N GLY A 247 -37.81 -13.25 -15.70
CA GLY A 247 -37.01 -13.70 -14.56
C GLY A 247 -35.51 -13.63 -14.81
N ARG A 248 -35.04 -13.86 -16.02
CA ARG A 248 -33.60 -13.73 -16.37
C ARG A 248 -33.11 -12.30 -16.24
N LEU A 249 -33.89 -11.31 -16.70
CA LEU A 249 -33.52 -9.90 -16.60
C LEU A 249 -33.52 -9.44 -15.15
N ILE A 250 -34.59 -9.78 -14.41
CA ILE A 250 -34.71 -9.47 -12.97
C ILE A 250 -33.55 -10.08 -12.21
N ARG A 251 -33.18 -11.34 -12.49
CA ARG A 251 -32.06 -12.01 -11.86
C ARG A 251 -30.73 -11.24 -12.09
N VAL A 252 -30.42 -10.82 -13.31
CA VAL A 252 -29.18 -10.08 -13.59
C VAL A 252 -29.18 -8.74 -12.88
N ILE A 253 -30.30 -8.00 -12.88
CA ILE A 253 -30.40 -6.72 -12.17
C ILE A 253 -30.20 -6.92 -10.66
N LEU A 254 -30.83 -7.92 -10.06
CA LEU A 254 -30.68 -8.25 -8.65
C LEU A 254 -29.25 -8.68 -8.30
N LEU A 255 -28.62 -9.53 -9.15
CA LEU A 255 -27.22 -9.92 -8.96
C LEU A 255 -26.30 -8.71 -8.93
N ILE A 256 -26.42 -7.80 -9.91
CA ILE A 256 -25.61 -6.59 -9.95
C ILE A 256 -25.89 -5.70 -8.73
N ALA A 257 -27.15 -5.47 -8.40
CA ALA A 257 -27.53 -4.67 -7.24
C ALA A 257 -26.96 -5.24 -5.93
N LEU A 258 -27.07 -6.55 -5.71
CA LEU A 258 -26.54 -7.19 -4.50
C LEU A 258 -25.01 -7.17 -4.44
N LEU A 259 -24.32 -7.37 -5.57
CA LEU A 259 -22.87 -7.27 -5.63
C LEU A 259 -22.38 -5.85 -5.31
N TRP A 260 -23.04 -4.81 -5.85
CA TRP A 260 -22.71 -3.42 -5.53
C TRP A 260 -23.08 -3.05 -4.10
N SER A 261 -24.19 -3.55 -3.56
CA SER A 261 -24.53 -3.39 -2.13
C SER A 261 -23.46 -3.99 -1.23
N PHE A 262 -22.94 -5.17 -1.58
CA PHE A 262 -21.80 -5.76 -0.87
C PHE A 262 -20.53 -4.93 -1.02
N ALA A 263 -20.24 -4.38 -2.21
CA ALA A 263 -19.10 -3.49 -2.42
C ALA A 263 -19.19 -2.23 -1.55
N ILE A 264 -20.36 -1.64 -1.43
CA ILE A 264 -20.63 -0.49 -0.56
C ILE A 264 -20.45 -0.90 0.91
N LEU A 265 -21.05 -2.00 1.35
CA LEU A 265 -20.89 -2.52 2.71
C LEU A 265 -19.43 -2.71 3.09
N THR A 266 -18.59 -3.20 2.19
CA THR A 266 -17.17 -3.46 2.42
C THR A 266 -16.26 -2.25 2.23
N GLY A 267 -16.82 -1.06 1.97
CA GLY A 267 -16.11 0.22 1.89
C GLY A 267 -15.47 0.51 0.53
N LEU A 268 -16.00 -0.05 -0.57
CA LEU A 268 -15.58 0.23 -1.95
C LEU A 268 -14.07 0.09 -2.19
N SER A 269 -13.43 -0.89 -1.54
CA SER A 269 -12.00 -1.11 -1.75
C SER A 269 -11.68 -1.37 -3.24
N PRO A 270 -10.53 -0.91 -3.77
CA PRO A 270 -10.21 -1.01 -5.20
C PRO A 270 -10.29 -2.44 -5.77
N SER A 271 -9.93 -3.45 -4.99
CA SER A 271 -10.02 -4.86 -5.38
C SER A 271 -11.48 -5.34 -5.52
N VAL A 272 -12.36 -4.90 -4.62
CA VAL A 272 -13.81 -5.24 -4.65
C VAL A 272 -14.48 -4.53 -5.80
N VAL A 273 -14.28 -3.20 -5.95
CA VAL A 273 -14.88 -2.41 -7.04
C VAL A 273 -14.50 -3.00 -8.40
N ARG A 274 -13.24 -3.36 -8.60
CA ARG A 274 -12.79 -4.02 -9.82
C ARG A 274 -13.53 -5.36 -10.05
N ALA A 275 -13.57 -6.23 -9.06
CA ALA A 275 -14.20 -7.54 -9.20
C ALA A 275 -15.70 -7.40 -9.49
N VAL A 276 -16.40 -6.56 -8.75
CA VAL A 276 -17.83 -6.31 -8.97
C VAL A 276 -18.09 -5.71 -10.34
N SER A 277 -17.28 -4.75 -10.79
CA SER A 277 -17.39 -4.19 -12.15
C SER A 277 -17.20 -5.27 -13.23
N MET A 278 -16.15 -6.09 -13.10
CA MET A 278 -15.87 -7.17 -14.06
C MET A 278 -17.01 -8.19 -14.10
N PHE A 279 -17.49 -8.65 -12.95
CA PHE A 279 -18.60 -9.60 -12.89
C PHE A 279 -19.93 -9.01 -13.35
N SER A 280 -20.16 -7.70 -13.15
CA SER A 280 -21.31 -6.99 -13.71
C SER A 280 -21.29 -7.03 -15.25
N PHE A 281 -20.13 -6.77 -15.87
CA PHE A 281 -20.01 -6.87 -17.33
C PHE A 281 -20.18 -8.29 -17.85
N ILE A 282 -19.68 -9.30 -17.13
CA ILE A 282 -19.89 -10.70 -17.48
C ILE A 282 -21.38 -11.04 -17.39
N ALA A 283 -22.07 -10.64 -16.32
CA ALA A 283 -23.49 -10.91 -16.11
C ALA A 283 -24.36 -10.28 -17.22
N VAL A 284 -24.08 -9.02 -17.58
CA VAL A 284 -24.76 -8.33 -18.70
C VAL A 284 -24.47 -9.02 -20.02
N GLY A 285 -23.22 -9.36 -20.28
CA GLY A 285 -22.81 -10.01 -21.53
C GLY A 285 -23.47 -11.37 -21.75
N LEU A 286 -23.61 -12.18 -20.68
CA LEU A 286 -24.32 -13.45 -20.71
C LEU A 286 -25.81 -13.26 -21.03
N GLN A 287 -26.43 -12.17 -20.57
CA GLN A 287 -27.83 -11.86 -20.87
C GLN A 287 -28.06 -11.51 -22.35
N ILE A 288 -27.11 -10.81 -22.97
CA ILE A 288 -27.18 -10.42 -24.40
C ILE A 288 -26.91 -11.62 -25.33
N LYS A 289 -26.76 -12.85 -24.80
CA LYS A 289 -26.46 -14.08 -25.55
C LYS A 289 -25.20 -13.98 -26.43
N ARG A 290 -24.27 -13.10 -26.11
CA ARG A 290 -22.96 -13.02 -26.77
C ARG A 290 -21.96 -13.93 -26.05
N LYS A 291 -21.05 -14.53 -26.82
CA LYS A 291 -19.88 -15.20 -26.24
C LYS A 291 -19.05 -14.12 -25.52
N THR A 292 -19.22 -14.02 -24.20
CA THR A 292 -18.44 -13.10 -23.38
C THR A 292 -17.05 -13.66 -23.21
N SER A 293 -16.06 -12.92 -23.69
CA SER A 293 -14.67 -13.18 -23.37
C SER A 293 -14.35 -12.57 -21.99
N VAL A 294 -13.87 -13.36 -21.06
CA VAL A 294 -13.41 -12.88 -19.75
C VAL A 294 -12.33 -11.81 -19.91
N MET A 295 -11.47 -11.96 -20.95
CA MET A 295 -10.45 -10.99 -21.30
C MET A 295 -11.04 -9.62 -21.66
N ASN A 296 -12.12 -9.61 -22.49
CA ASN A 296 -12.78 -8.35 -22.85
C ASN A 296 -13.44 -7.67 -21.64
N SER A 297 -14.04 -8.45 -20.74
CA SER A 297 -14.63 -7.93 -19.51
C SER A 297 -13.55 -7.36 -18.57
N LEU A 298 -12.37 -7.98 -18.53
CA LEU A 298 -11.22 -7.50 -17.77
C LEU A 298 -10.76 -6.13 -18.29
N PHE A 299 -10.52 -6.01 -19.61
CA PHE A 299 -10.08 -4.74 -20.19
C PHE A 299 -11.15 -3.66 -20.16
N LEU A 300 -12.43 -4.02 -20.30
CA LEU A 300 -13.53 -3.05 -20.18
C LEU A 300 -13.63 -2.51 -18.75
N SER A 301 -13.50 -3.37 -17.72
CA SER A 301 -13.47 -2.92 -16.33
C SER A 301 -12.25 -2.03 -16.06
N LEU A 302 -11.06 -2.39 -16.56
CA LEU A 302 -9.85 -1.58 -16.47
C LEU A 302 -10.07 -0.19 -17.07
N PHE A 303 -10.58 -0.13 -18.28
CA PHE A 303 -10.82 1.12 -19.00
C PHE A 303 -11.78 2.04 -18.26
N ILE A 304 -12.93 1.51 -17.81
CA ILE A 304 -13.95 2.30 -17.11
C ILE A 304 -13.44 2.80 -15.77
N LEU A 305 -12.75 1.96 -14.99
CA LEU A 305 -12.22 2.37 -13.69
C LEU A 305 -11.13 3.43 -13.81
N LEU A 306 -10.26 3.34 -14.84
CA LEU A 306 -9.25 4.36 -15.10
C LEU A 306 -9.84 5.67 -15.66
N LEU A 307 -10.99 5.62 -16.36
CA LEU A 307 -11.74 6.81 -16.73
C LEU A 307 -12.37 7.51 -15.50
N ILE A 308 -12.80 6.75 -14.50
CA ILE A 308 -13.36 7.31 -13.26
C ILE A 308 -12.25 7.90 -12.39
N ASN A 309 -11.18 7.15 -12.17
CA ASN A 309 -10.05 7.60 -11.37
C ASN A 309 -8.73 7.04 -11.92
N PRO A 310 -7.93 7.84 -12.65
CA PRO A 310 -6.65 7.40 -13.23
C PRO A 310 -5.60 7.05 -12.16
N TYR A 311 -5.73 7.55 -10.91
CA TYR A 311 -4.82 7.24 -9.81
C TYR A 311 -4.90 5.79 -9.34
N TYR A 312 -5.96 5.05 -9.69
CA TYR A 312 -6.01 3.61 -9.43
C TYR A 312 -4.82 2.86 -10.04
N LEU A 313 -4.30 3.33 -11.19
CA LEU A 313 -3.13 2.73 -11.84
C LEU A 313 -1.90 2.67 -10.92
N PHE A 314 -1.76 3.61 -10.01
CA PHE A 314 -0.62 3.69 -9.08
C PHE A 314 -0.87 2.97 -7.74
N GLN A 315 -2.04 2.39 -7.54
CA GLN A 315 -2.35 1.62 -6.34
C GLN A 315 -1.90 0.17 -6.49
N ILE A 316 -1.05 -0.29 -5.56
CA ILE A 316 -0.45 -1.63 -5.58
C ILE A 316 -1.52 -2.72 -5.69
N GLY A 317 -2.58 -2.63 -4.87
CA GLY A 317 -3.67 -3.62 -4.89
C GLY A 317 -4.41 -3.69 -6.22
N PHE A 318 -4.52 -2.57 -6.94
CA PHE A 318 -5.11 -2.52 -8.27
C PHE A 318 -4.20 -3.23 -9.30
N GLN A 319 -2.92 -2.90 -9.32
CA GLN A 319 -1.93 -3.49 -10.22
C GLN A 319 -1.84 -5.02 -10.04
N LEU A 320 -1.60 -5.48 -8.80
CA LEU A 320 -1.48 -6.91 -8.50
C LEU A 320 -2.74 -7.68 -8.87
N SER A 321 -3.90 -7.08 -8.67
CA SER A 321 -5.17 -7.72 -8.93
C SER A 321 -5.48 -7.89 -10.43
N TYR A 322 -5.19 -6.88 -11.27
CA TYR A 322 -5.33 -7.01 -12.73
C TYR A 322 -4.30 -7.97 -13.31
N LEU A 323 -3.05 -7.92 -12.83
CA LEU A 323 -1.99 -8.85 -13.24
C LEU A 323 -2.34 -10.31 -12.89
N ALA A 324 -2.86 -10.55 -11.68
CA ALA A 324 -3.29 -11.90 -11.28
C ALA A 324 -4.35 -12.46 -12.22
N VAL A 325 -5.44 -11.70 -12.48
CA VAL A 325 -6.52 -12.19 -13.35
C VAL A 325 -6.06 -12.35 -14.79
N PHE A 326 -5.29 -11.39 -15.32
CA PHE A 326 -4.70 -11.49 -16.66
C PHE A 326 -3.83 -12.75 -16.78
N SER A 327 -2.97 -12.99 -15.80
CA SER A 327 -2.08 -14.14 -15.76
C SER A 327 -2.85 -15.46 -15.66
N ILE A 328 -3.90 -15.52 -14.83
CA ILE A 328 -4.79 -16.70 -14.77
C ILE A 328 -5.40 -16.97 -16.12
N ILE A 329 -5.99 -15.98 -16.79
CA ILE A 329 -6.64 -16.17 -18.11
C ILE A 329 -5.65 -16.71 -19.14
N VAL A 330 -4.40 -16.27 -19.09
CA VAL A 330 -3.39 -16.59 -20.11
C VAL A 330 -2.63 -17.88 -19.79
N PHE A 331 -2.15 -18.05 -18.55
CA PHE A 331 -1.25 -19.15 -18.18
C PHE A 331 -1.98 -20.38 -17.64
N GLN A 332 -3.10 -20.21 -16.94
CA GLN A 332 -3.79 -21.35 -16.33
C GLN A 332 -4.19 -22.44 -17.35
N PRO A 333 -4.73 -22.12 -18.54
CA PRO A 333 -5.06 -23.15 -19.53
C PRO A 333 -3.83 -23.93 -20.02
N LEU A 334 -2.67 -23.25 -20.10
CA LEU A 334 -1.40 -23.86 -20.52
C LEU A 334 -0.89 -24.82 -19.44
N ILE A 335 -0.88 -24.39 -18.17
CA ILE A 335 -0.42 -25.18 -17.04
C ILE A 335 -1.35 -26.37 -16.80
N TYR A 336 -2.67 -26.13 -16.78
CA TYR A 336 -3.66 -27.18 -16.59
C TYR A 336 -3.59 -28.27 -17.66
N GLY A 337 -3.28 -27.87 -18.91
CA GLY A 337 -3.12 -28.80 -20.03
C GLY A 337 -1.90 -29.74 -19.94
N LEU A 338 -0.90 -29.45 -19.06
CA LEU A 338 0.28 -30.28 -18.91
C LEU A 338 -0.01 -31.63 -18.22
N PHE A 339 -1.04 -31.68 -17.37
CA PHE A 339 -1.40 -32.88 -16.66
C PHE A 339 -2.92 -32.98 -16.54
N LYS A 340 -3.49 -34.14 -16.88
CA LYS A 340 -4.95 -34.41 -16.86
C LYS A 340 -5.22 -35.67 -16.05
N PRO A 341 -5.30 -35.57 -14.71
CA PRO A 341 -5.54 -36.73 -13.86
C PRO A 341 -6.95 -37.28 -14.06
N ASN A 342 -7.07 -38.61 -14.06
CA ASN A 342 -8.37 -39.29 -14.20
C ASN A 342 -9.23 -39.20 -12.92
N LEU A 343 -8.59 -39.14 -11.76
CA LEU A 343 -9.28 -39.06 -10.46
C LEU A 343 -9.81 -37.63 -10.24
N LYS A 344 -11.12 -37.52 -9.98
CA LYS A 344 -11.81 -36.22 -9.79
C LYS A 344 -11.16 -35.34 -8.71
N VAL A 345 -10.75 -35.95 -7.59
CA VAL A 345 -10.10 -35.21 -6.48
C VAL A 345 -8.75 -34.67 -6.91
N ILE A 346 -7.91 -35.48 -7.54
CA ILE A 346 -6.59 -35.04 -8.03
C ILE A 346 -6.75 -33.99 -9.11
N ASN A 347 -7.74 -34.14 -10.00
CA ASN A 347 -8.03 -33.14 -11.03
C ASN A 347 -8.47 -31.79 -10.42
N TYR A 348 -9.28 -31.82 -9.38
CA TYR A 348 -9.67 -30.61 -8.64
C TYR A 348 -8.46 -29.92 -7.98
N LEU A 349 -7.63 -30.70 -7.28
CA LEU A 349 -6.39 -30.17 -6.67
C LEU A 349 -5.42 -29.62 -7.72
N TRP A 350 -5.28 -30.30 -8.86
CA TRP A 350 -4.47 -29.81 -9.99
C TRP A 350 -5.03 -28.53 -10.60
N GLN A 351 -6.34 -28.42 -10.73
CA GLN A 351 -6.99 -27.19 -11.19
C GLN A 351 -6.70 -26.02 -10.23
N LEU A 352 -6.84 -26.21 -8.92
CA LEU A 352 -6.49 -25.17 -7.92
C LEU A 352 -5.01 -24.81 -7.96
N SER A 353 -4.12 -25.81 -8.05
CA SER A 353 -2.70 -25.59 -8.18
C SER A 353 -2.35 -24.80 -9.44
N SER A 354 -2.95 -25.14 -10.59
CA SER A 354 -2.72 -24.47 -11.86
C SER A 354 -3.18 -23.00 -11.83
N VAL A 355 -4.29 -22.70 -11.17
CA VAL A 355 -4.77 -21.33 -10.95
C VAL A 355 -3.81 -20.55 -10.05
N SER A 356 -3.37 -21.16 -8.94
CA SER A 356 -2.45 -20.52 -8.00
C SER A 356 -1.09 -20.22 -8.63
N ILE A 357 -0.53 -21.17 -9.37
CA ILE A 357 0.76 -20.99 -10.10
C ILE A 357 0.59 -19.91 -11.18
N ALA A 358 -0.48 -19.96 -11.97
CA ALA A 358 -0.74 -18.98 -13.01
C ALA A 358 -0.87 -17.57 -12.45
N ALA A 359 -1.57 -17.38 -11.32
CA ALA A 359 -1.67 -16.10 -10.64
C ALA A 359 -0.31 -15.58 -10.21
N GLN A 360 0.51 -16.44 -9.61
CA GLN A 360 1.85 -16.08 -9.11
C GLN A 360 2.81 -15.70 -10.23
N ILE A 361 2.78 -16.35 -11.38
CA ILE A 361 3.61 -15.98 -12.54
C ILE A 361 3.44 -14.49 -12.88
N GLY A 362 2.21 -13.97 -12.84
CA GLY A 362 1.97 -12.56 -13.10
C GLY A 362 2.27 -11.65 -11.92
N VAL A 363 2.09 -12.13 -10.69
CA VAL A 363 2.17 -11.30 -9.48
C VAL A 363 3.60 -11.22 -8.93
N ILE A 364 4.39 -12.30 -9.02
CA ILE A 364 5.74 -12.38 -8.42
C ILE A 364 6.64 -11.20 -8.78
N PRO A 365 6.82 -10.79 -10.05
CA PRO A 365 7.78 -9.73 -10.36
C PRO A 365 7.44 -8.42 -9.66
N LEU A 366 6.16 -8.05 -9.65
CA LEU A 366 5.72 -6.83 -9.01
C LEU A 366 5.66 -6.95 -7.48
N SER A 367 5.35 -8.15 -6.97
CA SER A 367 5.37 -8.42 -5.52
C SER A 367 6.77 -8.34 -4.94
N LEU A 368 7.76 -8.87 -5.63
CA LEU A 368 9.17 -8.74 -5.25
C LEU A 368 9.64 -7.27 -5.28
N TYR A 369 9.21 -6.50 -6.27
CA TYR A 369 9.53 -5.07 -6.35
C TYR A 369 8.96 -4.24 -5.19
N TYR A 370 7.71 -4.54 -4.74
CA TYR A 370 7.07 -3.75 -3.68
C TYR A 370 7.32 -4.29 -2.27
N PHE A 371 7.35 -5.60 -2.10
CA PHE A 371 7.39 -6.23 -0.78
C PHE A 371 8.73 -6.89 -0.46
N HIS A 372 9.59 -7.10 -1.46
CA HIS A 372 10.95 -7.67 -1.33
C HIS A 372 11.00 -9.04 -0.63
N GLN A 373 9.88 -9.76 -0.69
CA GLN A 373 9.76 -11.11 -0.12
C GLN A 373 8.88 -11.99 -0.99
N PHE A 374 9.17 -13.28 -0.96
CA PHE A 374 8.37 -14.30 -1.63
C PHE A 374 8.12 -15.48 -0.67
N PRO A 375 6.87 -15.78 -0.34
CA PRO A 375 6.50 -16.92 0.48
C PRO A 375 6.53 -18.20 -0.35
N GLY A 376 7.55 -19.06 -0.21
CA GLY A 376 7.70 -20.27 -1.02
C GLY A 376 6.57 -21.29 -0.81
N LEU A 377 5.93 -21.31 0.35
CA LEU A 377 4.84 -22.23 0.68
C LEU A 377 3.44 -21.73 0.26
N PHE A 378 3.35 -20.65 -0.53
CA PHE A 378 2.07 -20.08 -0.99
C PHE A 378 1.14 -21.12 -1.63
N LEU A 379 1.71 -22.10 -2.36
CA LEU A 379 0.94 -23.11 -3.05
C LEU A 379 0.23 -24.05 -2.06
N ILE A 380 0.92 -24.45 -1.00
CA ILE A 380 0.36 -25.31 0.07
C ILE A 380 -0.74 -24.53 0.82
N SER A 381 -0.45 -23.29 1.19
CA SER A 381 -1.42 -22.41 1.85
C SER A 381 -2.69 -22.25 1.01
N ASN A 382 -2.55 -21.98 -0.28
CA ASN A 382 -3.68 -21.84 -1.18
C ASN A 382 -4.46 -23.15 -1.37
N LEU A 383 -3.76 -24.27 -1.52
CA LEU A 383 -4.37 -25.57 -1.75
C LEU A 383 -5.24 -26.02 -0.57
N VAL A 384 -4.84 -25.64 0.66
CA VAL A 384 -5.61 -25.95 1.87
C VAL A 384 -6.72 -24.91 2.09
N ILE A 385 -6.44 -23.62 2.00
CA ILE A 385 -7.41 -22.60 2.44
C ILE A 385 -8.49 -22.33 1.38
N LEU A 386 -8.14 -22.28 0.08
CA LEU A 386 -9.11 -21.89 -0.96
C LEU A 386 -10.36 -22.80 -1.05
N PRO A 387 -10.27 -24.12 -0.89
CA PRO A 387 -11.46 -24.98 -0.86
C PRO A 387 -12.43 -24.63 0.27
N PHE A 388 -11.90 -24.27 1.44
CA PHE A 388 -12.72 -23.95 2.63
C PHE A 388 -13.24 -22.51 2.59
N LEU A 389 -12.63 -21.61 1.82
CA LEU A 389 -13.03 -20.21 1.77
C LEU A 389 -14.50 -20.04 1.34
N GLY A 390 -14.98 -20.87 0.41
CA GLY A 390 -16.38 -20.85 -0.01
C GLY A 390 -17.33 -21.21 1.12
N ILE A 391 -16.97 -22.21 1.93
CA ILE A 391 -17.75 -22.67 3.10
C ILE A 391 -17.73 -21.57 4.18
N ILE A 392 -16.55 -21.02 4.46
CA ILE A 392 -16.37 -19.93 5.44
C ILE A 392 -17.23 -18.72 5.06
N LEU A 393 -17.23 -18.32 3.79
CA LEU A 393 -18.05 -17.21 3.33
C LEU A 393 -19.54 -17.49 3.44
N ALA A 394 -19.98 -18.71 3.05
CA ALA A 394 -21.39 -19.09 3.11
C ALA A 394 -21.89 -19.12 4.57
N ILE A 395 -21.15 -19.79 5.47
CA ILE A 395 -21.50 -19.85 6.90
C ILE A 395 -21.43 -18.45 7.51
N GLY A 396 -20.38 -17.67 7.20
CA GLY A 396 -20.22 -16.33 7.75
C GLY A 396 -21.33 -15.36 7.34
N ILE A 397 -21.87 -15.45 6.11
CA ILE A 397 -23.05 -14.69 5.71
C ILE A 397 -24.27 -15.11 6.55
N ILE A 398 -24.47 -16.40 6.78
CA ILE A 398 -25.56 -16.92 7.62
C ILE A 398 -25.40 -16.42 9.06
N VAL A 399 -24.18 -16.47 9.62
CA VAL A 399 -23.86 -15.98 10.96
C VAL A 399 -24.19 -14.49 11.09
N ILE A 400 -23.80 -13.65 10.12
CA ILE A 400 -24.14 -12.22 10.13
C ILE A 400 -25.64 -11.98 10.09
N ILE A 401 -26.36 -12.69 9.24
CA ILE A 401 -27.82 -12.56 9.14
C ILE A 401 -28.49 -12.95 10.46
N LEU A 402 -28.08 -14.07 11.05
CA LEU A 402 -28.66 -14.53 12.32
C LEU A 402 -28.28 -13.62 13.50
N ALA A 403 -27.06 -13.11 13.54
CA ALA A 403 -26.60 -12.15 14.55
C ALA A 403 -27.42 -10.84 14.46
N SER A 404 -27.65 -10.31 13.25
CA SER A 404 -28.37 -9.06 13.04
C SER A 404 -29.84 -9.10 13.50
N VAL A 405 -30.42 -10.29 13.64
CA VAL A 405 -31.79 -10.49 14.16
C VAL A 405 -31.79 -11.13 15.56
N ASN A 406 -30.66 -11.19 16.24
CA ASN A 406 -30.46 -11.79 17.57
C ASN A 406 -30.93 -13.27 17.68
N LEU A 407 -30.80 -14.01 16.60
CA LEU A 407 -31.18 -15.44 16.53
C LEU A 407 -29.96 -16.36 16.34
N LEU A 408 -28.75 -15.87 16.56
CA LEU A 408 -27.53 -16.66 16.39
C LEU A 408 -27.34 -17.66 17.52
N PRO A 409 -27.44 -18.99 17.26
CA PRO A 409 -27.30 -20.01 18.30
C PRO A 409 -25.81 -20.19 18.67
N ALA A 410 -25.52 -20.39 19.95
CA ALA A 410 -24.17 -20.56 20.48
C ALA A 410 -23.39 -21.73 19.84
N PHE A 411 -24.06 -22.81 19.43
CA PHE A 411 -23.39 -23.93 18.76
C PHE A 411 -22.81 -23.51 17.38
N LEU A 412 -23.52 -22.63 16.64
CA LEU A 412 -23.07 -22.16 15.34
C LEU A 412 -21.90 -21.19 15.50
N THR A 413 -21.94 -20.33 16.52
CA THR A 413 -20.83 -19.44 16.88
C THR A 413 -19.57 -20.25 17.18
N LYS A 414 -19.67 -21.24 18.11
CA LYS A 414 -18.54 -22.08 18.51
C LYS A 414 -18.00 -22.92 17.35
N SER A 415 -18.87 -23.47 16.51
CA SER A 415 -18.43 -24.25 15.34
C SER A 415 -17.73 -23.40 14.31
N PHE A 416 -18.20 -22.18 14.07
CA PHE A 416 -17.58 -21.27 13.10
C PHE A 416 -16.27 -20.70 13.64
N ASP A 417 -16.22 -20.34 14.92
CA ASP A 417 -15.00 -19.93 15.62
C ASP A 417 -13.92 -21.02 15.53
N PHE A 418 -14.28 -22.27 15.78
CA PHE A 418 -13.37 -23.42 15.65
C PHE A 418 -12.80 -23.56 14.23
N ILE A 419 -13.62 -23.35 13.17
CA ILE A 419 -13.15 -23.40 11.77
C ILE A 419 -12.13 -22.29 11.51
N LEU A 420 -12.38 -21.07 12.01
CA LEU A 420 -11.46 -19.95 11.86
C LEU A 420 -10.18 -20.15 12.67
N SER A 421 -10.29 -20.70 13.89
CA SER A 421 -9.14 -21.05 14.72
C SER A 421 -8.23 -22.09 14.04
N LEU A 422 -8.83 -23.12 13.44
CA LEU A 422 -8.08 -24.13 12.69
C LEU A 422 -7.34 -23.49 11.49
N GLN A 423 -8.00 -22.55 10.79
CA GLN A 423 -7.36 -21.79 9.71
C GLN A 423 -6.18 -20.96 10.22
N ASN A 424 -6.35 -20.25 11.35
CA ASN A 424 -5.30 -19.42 11.95
C ASN A 424 -4.10 -20.28 12.39
N GLN A 425 -4.35 -21.40 13.06
CA GLN A 425 -3.29 -22.34 13.49
C GLN A 425 -2.55 -22.94 12.30
N PHE A 426 -3.24 -23.30 11.23
CA PHE A 426 -2.59 -23.77 10.00
C PHE A 426 -1.67 -22.69 9.40
N ILE A 427 -2.14 -21.45 9.32
CA ILE A 427 -1.35 -20.31 8.83
C ILE A 427 -0.13 -20.09 9.72
N GLU A 428 -0.28 -20.11 11.03
CA GLU A 428 0.80 -19.95 11.99
C GLU A 428 1.86 -21.04 11.84
N HIS A 429 1.43 -22.30 11.67
CA HIS A 429 2.33 -23.42 11.43
C HIS A 429 3.16 -23.25 10.13
N ILE A 430 2.51 -22.84 9.02
CA ILE A 430 3.20 -22.57 7.75
C ILE A 430 4.16 -21.38 7.90
N ALA A 431 3.75 -20.32 8.58
CA ALA A 431 4.56 -19.13 8.82
C ALA A 431 5.81 -19.43 9.68
N GLY A 432 5.74 -20.43 10.56
CA GLY A 432 6.87 -20.88 11.38
C GLY A 432 7.99 -21.55 10.60
N ILE A 433 7.77 -21.92 9.32
CA ILE A 433 8.80 -22.51 8.46
C ILE A 433 9.59 -21.40 7.76
N GLU A 434 10.40 -20.66 8.54
CA GLU A 434 11.14 -19.47 8.07
C GLU A 434 12.09 -19.78 6.89
N SER A 435 12.62 -21.00 6.77
CA SER A 435 13.53 -21.40 5.69
C SER A 435 12.90 -21.32 4.29
N MET A 436 11.57 -21.32 4.19
CA MET A 436 10.83 -21.23 2.94
C MET A 436 10.32 -19.81 2.63
N ILE A 437 10.72 -18.83 3.43
CA ILE A 437 10.42 -17.43 3.17
C ILE A 437 11.65 -16.79 2.53
N PHE A 438 11.59 -16.56 1.23
CA PHE A 438 12.65 -15.83 0.52
C PHE A 438 12.50 -14.34 0.80
N SER A 439 13.22 -13.85 1.79
CA SER A 439 13.30 -12.45 2.17
C SER A 439 14.56 -11.80 1.57
N ASN A 440 14.58 -10.46 1.53
CA ASN A 440 15.73 -9.67 1.04
C ASN A 440 16.03 -9.84 -0.45
N THR A 441 15.03 -10.18 -1.27
CA THR A 441 15.16 -10.16 -2.73
C THR A 441 14.91 -8.75 -3.24
N ASP A 442 15.99 -8.09 -3.65
CA ASP A 442 15.92 -6.76 -4.24
C ASP A 442 15.81 -6.82 -5.75
N ILE A 443 14.73 -6.29 -6.29
CA ILE A 443 14.51 -6.21 -7.72
C ILE A 443 14.16 -4.78 -8.10
N SER A 444 14.95 -4.16 -8.99
CA SER A 444 14.69 -2.83 -9.52
C SER A 444 13.49 -2.81 -10.47
N LEU A 445 12.93 -1.63 -10.72
CA LEU A 445 11.85 -1.46 -11.69
C LEU A 445 12.26 -1.96 -13.10
N ALA A 446 13.51 -1.70 -13.51
CA ALA A 446 14.01 -2.15 -14.81
C ALA A 446 14.08 -3.69 -14.91
N GLN A 447 14.50 -4.36 -13.83
CA GLN A 447 14.48 -5.83 -13.74
C GLN A 447 13.05 -6.37 -13.75
N THR A 448 12.13 -5.75 -13.01
CA THR A 448 10.70 -6.12 -13.00
C THR A 448 10.10 -6.05 -14.41
N LEU A 449 10.34 -4.96 -15.12
CA LEU A 449 9.84 -4.79 -16.50
C LEU A 449 10.48 -5.78 -17.47
N SER A 450 11.77 -6.10 -17.31
CA SER A 450 12.44 -7.10 -18.15
C SER A 450 11.93 -8.51 -17.90
N ILE A 451 11.57 -8.87 -16.67
CA ILE A 451 10.89 -10.15 -16.38
C ILE A 451 9.54 -10.23 -17.10
N TYR A 452 8.73 -9.16 -17.07
CA TYR A 452 7.46 -9.15 -17.83
C TYR A 452 7.69 -9.25 -19.34
N LEU A 453 8.73 -8.61 -19.88
CA LEU A 453 9.12 -8.76 -21.29
C LEU A 453 9.47 -10.21 -21.62
N ILE A 454 10.24 -10.89 -20.78
CA ILE A 454 10.58 -12.31 -20.92
C ILE A 454 9.32 -13.17 -20.87
N LEU A 455 8.42 -12.95 -19.88
CA LEU A 455 7.17 -13.70 -19.77
C LEU A 455 6.28 -13.55 -21.02
N LEU A 456 6.16 -12.34 -21.55
CA LEU A 456 5.44 -12.10 -22.81
C LEU A 456 6.10 -12.81 -24.00
N GLY A 457 7.42 -12.77 -24.09
CA GLY A 457 8.18 -13.46 -25.12
C GLY A 457 8.00 -14.97 -25.06
N LEU A 458 8.02 -15.56 -23.87
CA LEU A 458 7.75 -16.99 -23.66
C LEU A 458 6.35 -17.39 -24.11
N LEU A 459 5.32 -16.57 -23.84
CA LEU A 459 3.97 -16.80 -24.33
C LEU A 459 3.89 -16.82 -25.88
N PHE A 460 4.66 -15.97 -26.55
CA PHE A 460 4.71 -15.99 -28.00
C PHE A 460 5.45 -17.25 -28.53
N ILE A 461 6.50 -17.71 -27.85
CA ILE A 461 7.25 -18.92 -28.21
C ILE A 461 6.38 -20.17 -28.06
N ILE A 462 5.60 -20.29 -26.97
CA ILE A 462 4.70 -21.44 -26.73
C ILE A 462 3.69 -21.62 -27.88
N ARG A 463 3.23 -20.53 -28.50
CA ARG A 463 2.31 -20.62 -29.66
C ARG A 463 2.99 -21.08 -30.94
N LYS A 464 4.18 -20.59 -31.21
CA LYS A 464 5.00 -20.93 -32.37
C LYS A 464 6.42 -20.46 -32.15
N VAL A 465 7.38 -21.34 -32.31
CA VAL A 465 8.80 -20.98 -32.25
C VAL A 465 9.18 -20.29 -33.58
N THR A 466 9.65 -19.05 -33.49
CA THR A 466 10.21 -18.30 -34.63
C THR A 466 11.45 -17.55 -34.17
N TYR A 467 12.39 -17.30 -35.10
CA TYR A 467 13.61 -16.57 -34.80
C TYR A 467 13.35 -15.24 -34.11
N THR A 468 12.42 -14.43 -34.63
CA THR A 468 12.06 -13.12 -34.05
C THR A 468 11.56 -13.21 -32.59
N ARG A 469 10.81 -14.27 -32.25
CA ARG A 469 10.30 -14.47 -30.88
C ARG A 469 11.37 -14.92 -29.92
N VAL A 470 12.31 -15.76 -30.40
CA VAL A 470 13.48 -16.15 -29.61
C VAL A 470 14.37 -14.92 -29.36
N CYS A 471 14.64 -14.11 -30.39
CA CYS A 471 15.37 -12.84 -30.23
C CYS A 471 14.70 -11.91 -29.22
N PHE A 472 13.37 -11.82 -29.22
CA PHE A 472 12.63 -11.00 -28.26
C PHE A 472 12.86 -11.44 -26.79
N VAL A 473 12.88 -12.75 -26.52
CA VAL A 473 13.20 -13.28 -25.19
C VAL A 473 14.67 -13.01 -24.83
N LEU A 474 15.59 -13.22 -25.78
CA LEU A 474 17.02 -12.93 -25.55
C LEU A 474 17.27 -11.45 -25.25
N VAL A 475 16.57 -10.53 -25.91
CA VAL A 475 16.60 -9.10 -25.60
C VAL A 475 16.12 -8.86 -24.16
N GLY A 476 15.01 -9.50 -23.74
CA GLY A 476 14.53 -9.40 -22.36
C GLY A 476 15.56 -9.88 -21.34
N ILE A 477 16.22 -11.02 -21.60
CA ILE A 477 17.30 -11.56 -20.74
C ILE A 477 18.49 -10.59 -20.71
N PHE A 478 18.88 -10.06 -21.87
CA PHE A 478 19.98 -9.09 -21.93
C PHE A 478 19.68 -7.81 -21.14
N VAL A 479 18.46 -7.26 -21.28
CA VAL A 479 18.03 -6.09 -20.50
C VAL A 479 18.05 -6.39 -19.00
N PHE A 480 17.60 -7.58 -18.59
CA PHE A 480 17.67 -8.01 -17.18
C PHE A 480 19.12 -8.06 -16.67
N GLN A 481 20.03 -8.68 -17.43
CA GLN A 481 21.45 -8.77 -17.05
C GLN A 481 22.12 -7.39 -17.01
N ALA A 482 21.87 -6.57 -18.04
CA ALA A 482 22.40 -5.20 -18.12
C ALA A 482 21.91 -4.33 -16.94
N SER A 483 20.62 -4.42 -16.60
CA SER A 483 20.08 -3.70 -15.44
C SER A 483 20.65 -4.19 -14.11
N THR A 484 20.91 -5.49 -13.96
CA THR A 484 21.55 -6.06 -12.76
C THR A 484 22.98 -5.54 -12.62
N PHE A 485 23.74 -5.56 -13.71
CA PHE A 485 25.11 -5.07 -13.72
C PHE A 485 25.20 -3.57 -13.43
N TYR A 486 24.29 -2.78 -14.04
CA TYR A 486 24.19 -1.35 -13.77
C TYR A 486 23.87 -1.09 -12.30
N TYR A 487 22.87 -1.77 -11.75
CA TYR A 487 22.46 -1.61 -10.34
C TYR A 487 23.62 -1.94 -9.38
N GLN A 488 24.32 -3.05 -9.60
CA GLN A 488 25.47 -3.42 -8.76
C GLN A 488 26.58 -2.38 -8.79
N ARG A 489 26.82 -1.73 -9.94
CA ARG A 489 27.83 -0.68 -10.07
C ARG A 489 27.44 0.66 -9.40
N THR A 490 26.15 0.90 -9.21
CA THR A 490 25.67 2.11 -8.53
C THR A 490 25.73 2.01 -7.01
N ILE A 491 25.95 0.81 -6.47
CA ILE A 491 26.10 0.63 -5.01
C ILE A 491 27.51 1.09 -4.60
N PRO A 492 27.64 2.13 -3.75
CA PRO A 492 28.95 2.60 -3.32
C PRO A 492 29.66 1.52 -2.50
N VAL A 493 30.94 1.32 -2.76
CA VAL A 493 31.78 0.34 -2.05
C VAL A 493 31.98 0.78 -0.60
N ASN A 494 32.31 2.05 -0.40
CA ASN A 494 32.50 2.68 0.90
C ASN A 494 31.54 3.86 1.03
N GLU A 495 30.77 3.87 2.09
CA GLU A 495 29.79 4.92 2.38
C GLU A 495 29.66 5.06 3.90
N ALA A 496 29.61 6.29 4.37
CA ALA A 496 29.23 6.56 5.76
C ALA A 496 27.94 7.37 5.79
N ILE A 497 27.09 7.09 6.76
CA ILE A 497 25.76 7.69 6.86
C ILE A 497 25.42 8.00 8.32
N ILE A 498 24.90 9.20 8.55
CA ILE A 498 24.29 9.59 9.82
C ILE A 498 22.79 9.52 9.64
N PHE A 499 22.16 8.48 10.19
CA PHE A 499 20.72 8.27 10.09
C PHE A 499 19.95 9.28 10.94
N HIS A 500 18.74 9.59 10.52
CA HIS A 500 17.79 10.29 11.37
C HIS A 500 17.04 9.30 12.28
N ARG A 501 17.15 9.51 13.58
CA ARG A 501 16.34 8.82 14.58
C ARG A 501 15.97 9.82 15.67
N SER A 502 14.68 10.03 15.91
CA SER A 502 14.22 10.90 17.02
C SER A 502 14.77 10.39 18.34
N THR A 503 15.37 11.28 19.13
CA THR A 503 15.94 11.03 20.47
C THR A 503 17.17 10.11 20.53
N LYS A 504 17.66 9.58 19.42
CA LYS A 504 18.81 8.65 19.39
C LYS A 504 19.75 8.94 18.24
N SER A 505 21.01 8.56 18.42
CA SER A 505 22.07 8.70 17.42
C SER A 505 22.38 7.36 16.79
N VAL A 506 22.39 7.30 15.46
CA VAL A 506 22.74 6.10 14.70
C VAL A 506 23.64 6.50 13.53
N ILE A 507 24.88 6.00 13.55
CA ILE A 507 25.89 6.25 12.49
C ILE A 507 26.24 4.91 11.87
N GLY A 508 26.22 4.83 10.54
CA GLY A 508 26.59 3.63 9.79
C GLY A 508 27.86 3.87 8.97
N THR A 509 28.78 2.89 8.96
CA THR A 509 29.90 2.84 8.03
C THR A 509 29.89 1.54 7.24
N LYS A 510 29.64 1.66 5.95
CA LYS A 510 29.67 0.57 4.99
C LYS A 510 31.08 0.46 4.38
N ARG A 511 31.65 -0.73 4.41
CA ARG A 511 32.86 -1.12 3.67
C ARG A 511 32.59 -2.45 2.97
N ASN A 512 32.56 -2.44 1.65
CA ASN A 512 32.12 -3.58 0.83
C ASN A 512 30.70 -4.03 1.27
N GLU A 513 30.55 -5.28 1.70
CA GLU A 513 29.30 -5.91 2.17
C GLU A 513 29.14 -5.88 3.70
N ASN A 514 30.04 -5.21 4.41
CA ASN A 514 30.02 -5.12 5.87
C ASN A 514 29.54 -3.74 6.31
N LEU A 515 28.61 -3.69 7.28
CA LEU A 515 28.13 -2.46 7.90
C LEU A 515 28.45 -2.46 9.39
N ASN A 516 29.23 -1.48 9.84
CA ASN A 516 29.35 -1.18 11.25
C ASN A 516 28.33 -0.10 11.62
N ILE A 517 27.51 -0.37 12.61
CA ILE A 517 26.50 0.54 13.15
C ILE A 517 26.94 1.01 14.52
N TYR A 518 27.17 2.28 14.67
CA TYR A 518 27.53 2.92 15.93
C TYR A 518 26.26 3.49 16.55
N SER A 519 25.77 2.84 17.60
CA SER A 519 24.56 3.23 18.31
C SER A 519 24.53 2.58 19.69
N ASN A 520 23.84 3.22 20.63
CA ASN A 520 23.60 2.67 21.96
C ASN A 520 22.32 1.81 21.99
N GLU A 521 21.78 1.42 20.86
CA GLU A 521 20.52 0.69 20.71
C GLU A 521 20.69 -0.66 20.00
N ASP A 522 19.86 -1.64 20.41
CA ASP A 522 19.72 -2.91 19.72
C ASP A 522 18.94 -2.79 18.39
N SER A 523 19.24 -3.68 17.50
CA SER A 523 19.18 -3.69 16.06
C SER A 523 17.83 -3.80 15.34
N LYS A 524 16.68 -3.70 16.01
CA LYS A 524 15.37 -4.03 15.37
C LYS A 524 14.67 -2.84 14.66
N ASN A 525 15.42 -1.89 14.12
CA ASN A 525 14.84 -0.74 13.43
C ASN A 525 14.52 -1.03 11.95
N THR A 526 13.29 -0.76 11.54
CA THR A 526 12.79 -1.01 10.18
C THR A 526 13.62 -0.30 9.10
N PHE A 527 14.03 0.97 9.34
CA PHE A 527 14.83 1.73 8.36
C PHE A 527 16.23 1.15 8.12
N LEU A 528 16.83 0.51 9.14
CA LEU A 528 18.12 -0.19 8.98
C LEU A 528 17.97 -1.42 8.08
N LYS A 529 16.87 -2.16 8.21
CA LYS A 529 16.59 -3.32 7.35
C LYS A 529 16.50 -2.92 5.88
N GLU A 530 15.81 -1.82 5.58
CA GLU A 530 15.70 -1.30 4.23
C GLU A 530 17.06 -0.89 3.66
N TYR A 531 17.88 -0.17 4.46
CA TYR A 531 19.22 0.22 4.07
C TYR A 531 20.15 -0.99 3.85
N ILE A 532 20.12 -1.98 4.77
CA ILE A 532 20.91 -3.21 4.70
C ILE A 532 20.59 -3.95 3.39
N ARG A 533 19.33 -4.07 3.06
CA ARG A 533 18.87 -4.72 1.84
C ARG A 533 19.35 -3.98 0.59
N GLU A 534 19.01 -2.68 0.45
CA GLU A 534 19.31 -1.87 -0.73
C GLU A 534 20.81 -1.68 -0.98
N ARG A 535 21.62 -1.80 0.05
CA ARG A 535 23.09 -1.75 -0.04
C ARG A 535 23.77 -3.12 -0.11
N ASN A 536 22.99 -4.19 -0.24
CA ASN A 536 23.46 -5.59 -0.32
C ASN A 536 24.46 -5.93 0.79
N ILE A 537 24.10 -5.60 2.05
CA ILE A 537 24.95 -5.80 3.21
C ILE A 537 24.71 -7.21 3.76
N GLN A 538 25.75 -8.00 3.85
CA GLN A 538 25.68 -9.37 4.38
C GLN A 538 25.95 -9.43 5.88
N ASN A 539 26.87 -8.60 6.37
CA ASN A 539 27.27 -8.61 7.77
C ASN A 539 27.06 -7.27 8.43
N THR A 540 26.42 -7.29 9.60
CA THR A 540 26.21 -6.09 10.42
C THR A 540 26.85 -6.28 11.79
N LYS A 541 27.61 -5.27 12.25
CA LYS A 541 28.20 -5.24 13.58
C LYS A 541 27.77 -3.98 14.31
N PHE A 542 27.28 -4.14 15.53
CA PHE A 542 26.93 -3.03 16.41
C PHE A 542 28.12 -2.69 17.30
N LYS A 543 28.41 -1.40 17.42
CA LYS A 543 29.53 -0.85 18.19
C LYS A 543 29.07 0.37 18.96
N GLU A 544 29.74 0.64 20.06
CA GLU A 544 29.60 1.92 20.75
C GLU A 544 30.12 3.07 19.91
N VAL A 545 29.54 4.24 20.12
CA VAL A 545 29.91 5.44 19.39
C VAL A 545 31.23 5.99 19.93
N PRO A 546 32.32 6.00 19.16
CA PRO A 546 33.62 6.54 19.60
C PRO A 546 33.62 8.07 19.58
N GLU A 547 34.63 8.70 20.20
CA GLU A 547 34.80 10.17 20.14
C GLU A 547 35.30 10.64 18.77
N ILE A 548 36.19 9.87 18.17
CA ILE A 548 36.79 10.15 16.88
C ILE A 548 36.56 8.93 15.99
N ILE A 549 36.12 9.20 14.78
CA ILE A 549 35.86 8.16 13.79
C ILE A 549 36.29 8.65 12.42
N ASP A 550 36.84 7.74 11.63
CA ASP A 550 37.03 7.96 10.19
C ASP A 550 35.77 7.54 9.43
N LEU A 551 35.09 8.51 8.86
CA LEU A 551 33.89 8.32 8.05
C LEU A 551 34.23 8.54 6.57
N SER A 552 34.51 7.44 5.84
CA SER A 552 34.85 7.49 4.39
C SER A 552 36.04 8.39 4.06
N ASN A 553 37.12 8.28 4.84
CA ASN A 553 38.34 9.10 4.80
C ASN A 553 38.17 10.55 5.28
N LYS A 554 37.06 10.89 5.92
CA LYS A 554 36.87 12.18 6.58
C LYS A 554 36.98 12.02 8.09
N LEU A 555 37.98 12.67 8.67
CA LEU A 555 38.21 12.66 10.10
C LEU A 555 37.05 13.38 10.81
N THR A 556 36.33 12.65 11.64
CA THR A 556 35.09 13.15 12.26
C THR A 556 35.20 13.15 13.78
N LEU A 557 34.86 14.27 14.39
CA LEU A 557 34.73 14.43 15.84
C LEU A 557 33.25 14.34 16.26
N ILE A 558 32.94 13.46 17.20
CA ILE A 558 31.59 13.29 17.74
C ILE A 558 31.51 13.98 19.11
N VAL A 559 30.68 15.00 19.19
CA VAL A 559 30.44 15.80 20.40
C VAL A 559 29.20 15.29 21.12
N ASP A 560 29.39 14.79 22.35
CA ASP A 560 28.36 14.26 23.23
C ASP A 560 28.31 15.00 24.58
N THR A 561 27.31 14.71 25.42
CA THR A 561 27.03 15.41 26.70
C THR A 561 28.13 15.33 27.76
N ILE A 562 28.95 14.28 27.76
CA ILE A 562 29.80 13.91 28.93
C ILE A 562 31.32 13.98 28.60
N ARG A 563 31.75 14.54 27.46
CA ARG A 563 33.14 14.41 27.04
C ARG A 563 33.93 15.73 27.11
N ASN A 564 35.17 15.62 27.53
CA ASN A 564 36.07 16.76 27.62
C ASN A 564 36.90 16.84 26.33
N TYR A 565 36.57 17.77 25.43
CA TYR A 565 37.18 17.93 24.11
C TYR A 565 38.50 18.72 24.21
N ASN A 566 39.43 18.29 25.01
CA ASN A 566 40.74 18.98 25.18
C ASN A 566 41.83 18.39 24.25
N LEU A 567 41.47 18.13 23.00
CA LEU A 567 42.38 17.65 21.97
C LEU A 567 43.25 18.80 21.46
N LYS A 568 44.59 18.63 21.51
CA LYS A 568 45.55 19.59 20.94
C LYS A 568 45.89 19.18 19.52
N ASN A 569 46.02 20.13 18.60
CA ASN A 569 46.41 19.94 17.20
C ASN A 569 45.55 18.91 16.43
N PHE A 570 44.23 18.91 16.69
CA PHE A 570 43.29 18.05 16.03
C PHE A 570 42.33 18.86 15.17
N HIS A 571 42.24 18.57 13.86
CA HIS A 571 41.43 19.29 12.89
C HIS A 571 40.47 18.31 12.19
N PRO A 572 39.29 18.06 12.76
CA PRO A 572 38.30 17.21 12.12
C PRO A 572 37.62 17.94 10.95
N GLU A 573 37.40 17.28 9.85
CA GLU A 573 36.64 17.80 8.73
C GLU A 573 35.15 17.92 9.08
N ILE A 574 34.62 16.94 9.86
CA ILE A 574 33.21 16.90 10.23
C ILE A 574 33.05 16.92 11.76
N LEU A 575 32.15 17.76 12.22
CA LEU A 575 31.73 17.82 13.62
C LEU A 575 30.30 17.29 13.77
N ILE A 576 30.10 16.19 14.49
CA ILE A 576 28.77 15.63 14.76
C ILE A 576 28.33 16.02 16.17
N LEU A 577 27.16 16.67 16.28
CA LEU A 577 26.52 17.00 17.56
C LEU A 577 25.42 15.97 17.85
N ARG A 578 25.51 15.30 19.03
CA ARG A 578 24.53 14.29 19.45
C ARG A 578 24.16 14.43 20.94
N ASN A 579 22.96 13.93 21.31
CA ASN A 579 22.47 13.89 22.68
C ASN A 579 22.40 15.27 23.38
N SER A 580 22.20 16.33 22.61
CA SER A 580 22.02 17.70 23.14
C SER A 580 23.18 18.20 24.02
N PRO A 581 24.44 18.18 23.53
CA PRO A 581 25.59 18.62 24.30
C PRO A 581 25.47 20.10 24.68
N LYS A 582 25.70 20.43 25.94
CA LYS A 582 25.73 21.81 26.41
C LYS A 582 27.07 22.48 26.09
N VAL A 583 27.32 22.68 24.80
CA VAL A 583 28.59 23.24 24.28
C VAL A 583 28.38 24.59 23.59
N ASN A 584 29.35 25.44 23.69
CA ASN A 584 29.42 26.64 22.85
C ASN A 584 29.98 26.24 21.47
N LEU A 585 29.11 26.19 20.44
CA LEU A 585 29.52 25.80 19.11
C LEU A 585 30.53 26.75 18.48
N GLU A 586 30.45 28.05 18.76
CA GLU A 586 31.42 29.01 18.26
C GLU A 586 32.83 28.70 18.74
N ARG A 587 32.98 28.37 20.03
CA ARG A 587 34.26 27.98 20.62
C ARG A 587 34.80 26.69 19.99
N LEU A 588 33.94 25.71 19.72
CA LEU A 588 34.35 24.48 19.07
C LEU A 588 34.79 24.71 17.61
N ILE A 589 34.06 25.55 16.88
CA ILE A 589 34.41 25.92 15.51
C ILE A 589 35.75 26.64 15.47
N ASN A 590 35.99 27.61 16.35
CA ASN A 590 37.24 28.35 16.40
C ASN A 590 38.44 27.47 16.80
N LYS A 591 38.20 26.40 17.60
CA LYS A 591 39.25 25.48 18.05
C LYS A 591 39.59 24.43 17.00
N PHE A 592 38.59 23.86 16.34
CA PHE A 592 38.76 22.70 15.49
C PHE A 592 38.66 22.99 13.98
N SER A 593 38.13 24.15 13.61
CA SER A 593 37.95 24.61 12.23
C SER A 593 37.33 23.56 11.30
N PRO A 594 36.20 22.95 11.66
CA PRO A 594 35.57 21.90 10.84
C PRO A 594 35.01 22.48 9.53
N GLU A 595 35.03 21.67 8.47
CA GLU A 595 34.43 22.05 7.18
C GLU A 595 32.89 21.95 7.23
N GLN A 596 32.36 21.02 8.05
CA GLN A 596 30.92 20.71 8.13
C GLN A 596 30.52 20.45 9.58
N VAL A 597 29.34 20.96 9.95
CA VAL A 597 28.68 20.60 11.23
C VAL A 597 27.40 19.83 10.94
N VAL A 598 27.23 18.68 11.58
CA VAL A 598 26.04 17.82 11.46
C VAL A 598 25.41 17.66 12.84
N ALA A 599 24.13 18.01 12.98
CA ALA A 599 23.33 17.70 14.16
C ALA A 599 22.37 16.55 13.83
N ASP A 600 22.42 15.47 14.60
CA ASP A 600 21.52 14.35 14.40
C ASP A 600 20.17 14.52 15.13
N GLY A 601 19.26 13.54 14.99
CA GLY A 601 17.92 13.58 15.55
C GLY A 601 17.83 13.39 17.07
N SER A 602 18.96 13.14 17.76
CA SER A 602 19.02 13.00 19.22
C SER A 602 19.03 14.35 19.93
N ASN A 603 19.15 15.45 19.16
CA ASN A 603 19.29 16.78 19.74
C ASN A 603 17.95 17.49 19.93
N TYR A 604 17.81 18.25 21.01
CA TYR A 604 16.66 19.13 21.22
C TYR A 604 16.64 20.25 20.18
N TYR A 605 15.48 20.49 19.61
CA TYR A 605 15.30 21.44 18.50
C TYR A 605 15.75 22.87 18.82
N TYR A 606 15.58 23.33 20.09
CA TYR A 606 16.02 24.68 20.48
C TYR A 606 17.54 24.84 20.43
N LEU A 607 18.32 23.79 20.76
CA LEU A 607 19.78 23.82 20.61
C LEU A 607 20.17 23.79 19.13
N VAL A 608 19.51 22.97 18.34
CA VAL A 608 19.75 22.93 16.89
C VAL A 608 19.53 24.29 16.24
N LYS A 609 18.49 25.04 16.65
CA LYS A 609 18.23 26.39 16.17
C LYS A 609 19.39 27.34 16.52
N LEU A 610 19.85 27.30 17.77
CA LEU A 610 20.99 28.12 18.25
C LEU A 610 22.27 27.77 17.47
N TRP A 611 22.58 26.52 17.31
CA TRP A 611 23.78 26.07 16.58
C TRP A 611 23.73 26.41 15.11
N ARG A 612 22.55 26.38 14.49
CA ARG A 612 22.37 26.81 13.10
C ARG A 612 22.69 28.29 12.90
N GLU A 613 22.22 29.13 13.80
CA GLU A 613 22.52 30.58 13.76
C GLU A 613 24.03 30.83 13.92
N THR A 614 24.68 30.15 14.85
CA THR A 614 26.13 30.21 15.06
C THR A 614 26.91 29.74 13.82
N ALA A 615 26.55 28.61 13.25
CA ALA A 615 27.19 28.05 12.05
C ALA A 615 27.01 28.98 10.84
N LYS A 616 25.81 29.57 10.68
CA LYS A 616 25.53 30.58 9.64
C LYS A 616 26.43 31.83 9.81
N TYR A 617 26.58 32.32 11.03
CA TYR A 617 27.45 33.46 11.32
C TYR A 617 28.93 33.16 10.97
N LYS A 618 29.38 31.94 11.30
CA LYS A 618 30.76 31.47 10.99
C LYS A 618 30.91 30.98 9.53
N LYS A 619 29.88 31.05 8.70
CA LYS A 619 29.85 30.58 7.29
C LYS A 619 30.22 29.09 7.13
N ILE A 620 29.92 28.26 8.11
CA ILE A 620 30.12 26.80 8.05
C ILE A 620 28.82 26.10 7.65
N PRO A 621 28.86 25.19 6.69
CA PRO A 621 27.70 24.39 6.32
C PRO A 621 27.14 23.64 7.52
N PHE A 622 25.80 23.73 7.72
CA PHE A 622 25.10 23.06 8.82
C PHE A 622 24.03 22.12 8.28
N HIS A 623 24.09 20.87 8.70
CA HIS A 623 23.09 19.85 8.36
C HIS A 623 22.36 19.37 9.62
N TYR A 624 21.03 19.44 9.61
CA TYR A 624 20.19 18.83 10.66
C TYR A 624 19.38 17.68 10.06
N THR A 625 19.62 16.47 10.57
CA THR A 625 18.95 15.27 10.03
C THR A 625 17.43 15.28 10.22
N GLY A 626 16.89 16.02 11.18
CA GLY A 626 15.46 16.18 11.42
C GLY A 626 14.71 17.03 10.39
N GLU A 627 15.43 17.75 9.53
CA GLU A 627 14.85 18.57 8.46
C GLU A 627 15.29 18.10 7.07
N LYS A 628 16.60 17.86 6.91
CA LYS A 628 17.21 17.51 5.62
C LYS A 628 17.31 16.00 5.38
N GLY A 629 16.94 15.19 6.37
CA GLY A 629 17.11 13.74 6.32
C GLY A 629 18.51 13.28 6.68
N ALA A 630 18.77 11.98 6.53
CA ALA A 630 20.08 11.38 6.79
C ALA A 630 21.20 12.08 6.02
N TYR A 631 22.39 12.17 6.63
CA TYR A 631 23.55 12.79 6.02
C TYR A 631 24.50 11.73 5.49
N PHE A 632 24.78 11.78 4.20
CA PHE A 632 25.72 10.88 3.53
C PHE A 632 27.11 11.50 3.45
N ILE A 633 28.11 10.68 3.71
CA ILE A 633 29.52 11.00 3.52
C ILE A 633 30.03 9.97 2.51
N THR A 634 30.13 10.40 1.25
CA THR A 634 30.70 9.62 0.17
C THR A 634 32.16 10.02 -0.01
N LYS A 635 32.97 9.08 -0.50
CA LYS A 635 34.28 9.42 -1.00
C LYS A 635 34.08 10.10 -2.35
N ASP A 636 34.58 11.34 -2.51
CA ASP A 636 34.64 12.03 -3.80
C ASP A 636 35.50 11.26 -4.79
#